data_d7c39327da4108063669dfc0b5b19180
#
_entry.id   d7c39327da4108063669dfc0b5b19180
#
_cell.length_a   1.000
_cell.length_b   1.000
_cell.length_c   1.000
_cell.angle_alpha   90.00
_cell.angle_beta   90.00
_cell.angle_gamma   90.00
#
_symmetry.space_group_name_H-M   'P 1'
#
loop_
_entity.id
_entity.type
_entity.pdbx_description
1 polymer ?
#
loop_
_entity_poly.entity_id
_entity_poly.type
_entity_poly.pdbx_seq_one_letter_code
_entity_poly.pdbx_strand_id
1 'polypeptide(L)'
;MSRSINFIFLLLAIFCFFAPASFAQDDKKVLGEVTVHAEDTIYKNIRGLSTAGDSFSGDFATVNNVVLKKDAAVFTLKSGEIYFIKPIEGKTTGAVFIGSGEFSLTPPVEIERRHLAIFVDKPSITEAFDGLTMFFTDDTVEALKGLPGVKMGRGGPQAEKARSAFRDKEKLLRDQFKYNITSRILSDLYAPERQGFFSVFIDGQKYGKLIYGIDPLGQSEVYPEQVDLVSYGETNGGIWTAFHMEAEYKKGTANSWTDRRTYDIRHHDIDTTVEGTRLKVTDEITLEMRETNARFLPFDLYRSLRVQSVTDEAGSALTYIQEKKDGDADFGVILPAARSVGKPFKIKVTYEGTDALREAGSGNFILIPRSTWYPNNPSSAFGDRASFDITFRYPKKFVMVGVGSRVGEDKVEGDLKVSKWSSGDVELAVAGFNYGDFKMKEIPDETTGLNLEVYTNRVLPDDIVRVQRQIEQAENRGVVTGTTLGALNTGGMAETVLNEAQNATRIYNAFFGKLPYKRLAMTQQPAGFFGQAWPTLVFMPYTAFFGDTERVQLFGIRGGTDGFWREVAAHEVAHQWWGHTVGWTSYHDQWMSEGFAEFSTSLFIQYVKKDTNKFISFWENQRNRILESTPRTMGLKPYTVGPVTQGYRLNSAKTGAIAQSMIYPKGAFILHMLRMMMFDHRKGTKDERFQKMMTDFLASHYNKDISTNDFKIAAEKYILPAMDIDKNGKLDWFFDQWVYGTEMPSYKFTYTITPGSNGKTVLNGKIEQTGVSKDFVMIVPIYLDFGKGWSYLGSATVVGNSTIEVKNISLPEVPKKVAIAALQDVLAAKIENTQL
;
A
#
# COMPACT_ATOMS: atom_id res chain seq x y z
N MET A 1 -10.07 9.06 -46.32
CA MET A 1 -10.07 8.08 -45.23
C MET A 1 -8.88 8.16 -44.26
N SER A 2 -7.81 8.94 -44.48
CA SER A 2 -6.62 8.94 -43.59
C SER A 2 -6.49 10.15 -42.65
N ARG A 3 -7.41 11.13 -42.69
CA ARG A 3 -7.38 12.33 -41.81
C ARG A 3 -8.28 12.24 -40.58
N SER A 4 -9.23 11.32 -40.55
CA SER A 4 -10.15 11.14 -39.39
C SER A 4 -9.56 10.27 -38.25
N ILE A 5 -8.60 9.41 -38.57
CA ILE A 5 -7.95 8.51 -37.60
C ILE A 5 -6.96 9.29 -36.72
N ASN A 6 -6.32 10.33 -37.26
CA ASN A 6 -5.35 11.13 -36.49
C ASN A 6 -5.99 12.06 -35.44
N PHE A 7 -7.28 12.38 -35.55
CA PHE A 7 -7.95 13.26 -34.59
C PHE A 7 -8.41 12.50 -33.33
N ILE A 8 -8.76 11.23 -33.50
CA ILE A 8 -9.12 10.35 -32.34
C ILE A 8 -7.87 9.93 -31.56
N PHE A 9 -6.74 9.76 -32.25
CA PHE A 9 -5.46 9.49 -31.57
C PHE A 9 -4.90 10.70 -30.80
N LEU A 10 -5.20 11.92 -31.21
CA LEU A 10 -4.77 13.14 -30.51
C LEU A 10 -5.59 13.35 -29.22
N LEU A 11 -6.84 12.94 -29.16
CA LEU A 11 -7.67 12.96 -27.94
C LEU A 11 -7.25 11.86 -26.95
N LEU A 12 -6.86 10.68 -27.44
CA LEU A 12 -6.30 9.61 -26.59
C LEU A 12 -4.91 9.97 -26.03
N ALA A 13 -4.09 10.71 -26.77
CA ALA A 13 -2.78 11.16 -26.29
C ALA A 13 -2.90 12.23 -25.19
N ILE A 14 -3.96 13.04 -25.17
CA ILE A 14 -4.19 14.03 -24.10
C ILE A 14 -4.70 13.36 -22.82
N PHE A 15 -5.42 12.24 -22.91
CA PHE A 15 -5.90 11.50 -21.72
C PHE A 15 -4.86 10.54 -21.11
N CYS A 16 -3.84 10.13 -21.86
CA CYS A 16 -2.75 9.29 -21.34
C CYS A 16 -1.67 10.05 -20.55
N PHE A 17 -1.70 11.39 -20.50
CA PHE A 17 -0.71 12.23 -19.82
C PHE A 17 -1.13 12.71 -18.42
N PHE A 18 -2.28 12.29 -17.90
CA PHE A 18 -2.55 12.48 -16.48
C PHE A 18 -2.02 11.31 -15.66
N ALA A 19 -0.70 11.11 -15.71
CA ALA A 19 0.03 10.45 -14.64
C ALA A 19 -0.07 11.35 -13.37
N PRO A 20 -0.03 10.77 -12.15
CA PRO A 20 -0.21 11.52 -10.90
C PRO A 20 0.97 12.43 -10.54
N ALA A 21 1.61 13.05 -11.52
CA ALA A 21 2.77 13.94 -11.33
C ALA A 21 2.42 15.43 -11.31
N SER A 22 1.15 15.84 -11.43
CA SER A 22 0.81 17.27 -11.41
C SER A 22 0.06 17.73 -10.14
N PHE A 23 0.12 16.96 -9.04
CA PHE A 23 -0.41 17.43 -7.76
C PHE A 23 0.50 18.41 -7.01
N ALA A 24 1.66 18.78 -7.60
CA ALA A 24 2.67 19.58 -6.92
C ALA A 24 2.61 21.10 -7.21
N GLN A 25 1.69 21.60 -8.02
CA GLN A 25 1.83 22.97 -8.54
C GLN A 25 0.94 24.05 -7.93
N ASP A 26 -0.08 23.71 -7.12
CA ASP A 26 -0.94 24.71 -6.47
C ASP A 26 -0.75 24.87 -4.95
N ASP A 27 0.13 24.09 -4.37
CA ASP A 27 0.29 23.98 -2.91
C ASP A 27 0.98 25.17 -2.22
N LYS A 28 1.58 26.09 -2.97
CA LYS A 28 2.33 27.22 -2.38
C LYS A 28 1.47 28.35 -1.81
N LYS A 29 0.17 28.34 -2.04
CA LYS A 29 -0.73 29.47 -1.66
C LYS A 29 -1.52 29.29 -0.37
N VAL A 30 -1.55 28.13 0.24
CA VAL A 30 -2.56 27.79 1.28
C VAL A 30 -2.01 27.63 2.68
N LEU A 31 -0.71 27.51 2.85
CA LEU A 31 -0.16 27.46 4.21
C LEU A 31 -0.13 28.88 4.80
N GLY A 32 -1.21 29.27 5.45
CA GLY A 32 -1.22 30.46 6.32
C GLY A 32 -0.07 30.41 7.31
N GLU A 33 0.30 31.56 7.88
CA GLU A 33 1.30 31.60 8.96
C GLU A 33 0.88 30.63 10.06
N VAL A 34 1.67 29.59 10.23
CA VAL A 34 1.46 28.58 11.26
C VAL A 34 2.07 29.09 12.54
N THR A 35 1.26 29.34 13.50
CA THR A 35 1.71 29.62 14.86
C THR A 35 2.16 28.29 15.45
N VAL A 36 3.46 28.14 15.69
CA VAL A 36 4.00 27.02 16.47
C VAL A 36 3.61 27.24 17.92
N HIS A 37 2.61 26.54 18.40
CA HIS A 37 2.19 26.54 19.80
C HIS A 37 3.08 25.62 20.63
N ALA A 38 4.39 25.87 20.66
CA ALA A 38 5.31 25.11 21.49
C ALA A 38 5.85 26.01 22.61
N GLU A 39 5.29 25.91 23.77
CA GLU A 39 5.90 26.43 24.99
C GLU A 39 6.92 25.47 25.59
N ASP A 40 7.10 24.30 24.99
CA ASP A 40 8.00 23.28 25.48
C ASP A 40 9.47 23.69 25.41
N THR A 41 10.18 23.54 26.53
CA THR A 41 11.56 23.99 26.65
C THR A 41 12.52 23.11 25.84
N ILE A 42 12.30 21.79 25.78
CA ILE A 42 13.15 20.88 25.04
C ILE A 42 13.05 21.18 23.55
N TYR A 43 11.83 21.33 23.04
CA TYR A 43 11.60 21.69 21.65
C TYR A 43 12.19 23.06 21.29
N LYS A 44 12.00 24.07 22.14
CA LYS A 44 12.61 25.39 21.96
C LYS A 44 14.14 25.31 21.93
N ASN A 45 14.74 24.46 22.75
CA ASN A 45 16.19 24.25 22.75
C ASN A 45 16.63 23.56 21.45
N ILE A 46 15.93 22.54 20.96
CA ILE A 46 16.22 21.91 19.67
C ILE A 46 16.20 22.95 18.56
N ARG A 47 15.20 23.79 18.48
CA ARG A 47 15.05 24.84 17.46
C ARG A 47 16.03 26.00 17.64
N GLY A 48 16.38 26.33 18.87
CA GLY A 48 17.36 27.34 19.19
C GLY A 48 18.78 27.00 18.72
N LEU A 49 19.15 25.73 18.67
CA LEU A 49 20.46 25.29 18.19
C LEU A 49 20.75 25.73 16.76
N SER A 50 19.74 25.77 15.90
CA SER A 50 19.93 26.19 14.50
C SER A 50 19.82 27.69 14.26
N THR A 51 19.10 28.44 15.11
CA THR A 51 18.78 29.85 14.89
C THR A 51 19.74 30.81 15.60
N ALA A 52 20.29 30.43 16.74
CA ALA A 52 21.08 31.34 17.60
C ALA A 52 22.55 31.51 17.22
N GLY A 53 23.05 30.86 16.17
CA GLY A 53 24.46 30.91 15.76
C GLY A 53 25.43 30.20 16.70
N ASP A 54 24.95 29.66 17.80
CA ASP A 54 25.71 29.03 18.87
C ASP A 54 25.25 27.55 19.06
N SER A 55 25.30 26.81 17.96
CA SER A 55 24.80 25.42 17.89
C SER A 55 25.72 24.41 18.58
N PHE A 56 27.01 24.72 18.72
CA PHE A 56 28.01 23.79 19.21
C PHE A 56 28.39 24.02 20.67
N SER A 57 28.75 22.91 21.35
CA SER A 57 29.21 22.93 22.74
C SER A 57 30.57 23.60 22.91
N GLY A 58 31.30 23.83 21.81
CA GLY A 58 32.69 24.23 21.81
C GLY A 58 33.66 23.05 21.85
N ASP A 59 33.17 21.86 22.14
CA ASP A 59 33.95 20.62 22.08
C ASP A 59 34.01 20.11 20.61
N PHE A 60 35.17 19.68 20.19
CA PHE A 60 35.36 19.03 18.91
C PHE A 60 36.38 17.88 19.04
N ALA A 61 36.46 17.04 18.02
CA ALA A 61 37.48 16.01 17.95
C ALA A 61 38.20 16.05 16.60
N THR A 62 39.52 15.92 16.60
CA THR A 62 40.24 15.55 15.39
C THR A 62 40.26 14.06 15.23
N VAL A 63 40.09 13.59 13.98
CA VAL A 63 40.05 12.16 13.65
C VAL A 63 41.09 11.80 12.61
N ASN A 64 41.68 10.61 12.75
CA ASN A 64 42.64 10.05 11.81
C ASN A 64 42.46 8.55 11.71
N ASN A 65 41.92 8.07 10.56
CA ASN A 65 41.56 6.67 10.30
C ASN A 65 40.70 6.02 11.38
N VAL A 66 39.62 6.71 11.75
CA VAL A 66 38.66 6.24 12.76
C VAL A 66 37.56 5.42 12.08
N VAL A 67 37.27 4.25 12.61
CA VAL A 67 36.20 3.38 12.12
C VAL A 67 35.02 3.42 13.10
N LEU A 68 33.89 3.98 12.66
CA LEU A 68 32.63 3.97 13.38
C LEU A 68 31.71 2.96 12.73
N LYS A 69 31.38 1.89 13.46
CA LYS A 69 30.40 0.90 13.02
C LYS A 69 29.02 1.26 13.59
N LYS A 70 28.00 1.27 12.69
CA LYS A 70 26.58 1.48 13.03
C LYS A 70 25.72 0.43 12.32
N ASP A 71 25.35 -0.60 13.08
CA ASP A 71 24.68 -1.81 12.61
C ASP A 71 25.45 -2.44 11.43
N ALA A 72 24.82 -2.58 10.24
CA ALA A 72 25.43 -3.12 9.04
C ALA A 72 26.34 -2.11 8.29
N ALA A 73 26.31 -0.83 8.68
CA ALA A 73 27.11 0.21 8.05
C ALA A 73 28.44 0.45 8.76
N VAL A 74 29.46 0.84 7.98
CA VAL A 74 30.77 1.23 8.44
C VAL A 74 31.13 2.60 7.89
N PHE A 75 31.46 3.54 8.77
CA PHE A 75 31.97 4.87 8.43
C PHE A 75 33.48 4.91 8.77
N THR A 76 34.32 5.01 7.74
CA THR A 76 35.77 5.21 7.90
C THR A 76 36.08 6.68 7.77
N LEU A 77 36.32 7.37 8.89
CA LEU A 77 36.68 8.78 8.94
C LEU A 77 38.22 8.88 8.73
N LYS A 78 38.64 9.14 7.49
CA LYS A 78 40.08 9.09 7.10
C LYS A 78 40.85 10.24 7.73
N SER A 79 40.33 11.46 7.62
CA SER A 79 40.93 12.65 8.24
C SER A 79 39.90 13.77 8.35
N GLY A 80 39.88 14.50 9.44
CA GLY A 80 38.92 15.60 9.61
C GLY A 80 38.64 15.94 11.05
N GLU A 81 37.51 16.61 11.27
CA GLU A 81 37.08 17.12 12.56
C GLU A 81 35.59 16.81 12.80
N ILE A 82 35.25 16.43 14.03
CA ILE A 82 33.86 16.24 14.47
C ILE A 82 33.51 17.36 15.44
N TYR A 83 32.40 18.03 15.21
CA TYR A 83 31.86 19.10 16.05
C TYR A 83 30.57 18.63 16.71
N PHE A 84 30.53 18.65 18.03
CA PHE A 84 29.38 18.21 18.81
C PHE A 84 28.43 19.37 19.07
N ILE A 85 27.11 19.17 18.84
CA ILE A 85 26.09 20.16 19.18
C ILE A 85 25.94 20.30 20.70
N LYS A 86 25.39 21.41 21.15
CA LYS A 86 25.10 21.63 22.58
C LYS A 86 24.15 20.57 23.12
N PRO A 87 24.43 20.02 24.28
CA PRO A 87 23.52 19.08 24.93
C PRO A 87 22.15 19.70 25.22
N ILE A 88 21.09 18.92 25.04
CA ILE A 88 19.73 19.22 25.46
C ILE A 88 19.39 18.22 26.56
N GLU A 89 18.99 18.71 27.72
CA GLU A 89 18.75 17.88 28.91
C GLU A 89 19.93 16.94 29.22
N GLY A 90 21.14 17.43 29.01
CA GLY A 90 22.37 16.68 29.25
C GLY A 90 22.76 15.68 28.14
N LYS A 91 21.95 15.52 27.10
CA LYS A 91 22.23 14.64 25.97
C LYS A 91 22.66 15.45 24.73
N THR A 92 23.76 15.06 24.10
CA THR A 92 24.16 15.55 22.78
C THR A 92 23.36 14.79 21.72
N THR A 93 22.57 15.50 20.94
CA THR A 93 21.64 14.91 19.95
C THR A 93 22.11 15.06 18.51
N GLY A 94 23.37 15.44 18.28
CA GLY A 94 23.94 15.51 16.95
C GLY A 94 25.41 15.92 16.92
N ALA A 95 26.02 15.72 15.76
CA ALA A 95 27.39 16.12 15.48
C ALA A 95 27.58 16.36 13.99
N VAL A 96 28.57 17.15 13.62
CA VAL A 96 28.97 17.35 12.23
C VAL A 96 30.40 16.94 12.03
N PHE A 97 30.67 16.07 11.08
CA PHE A 97 32.00 15.74 10.62
C PHE A 97 32.33 16.56 9.36
N ILE A 98 33.45 17.19 9.36
CA ILE A 98 34.04 17.89 8.19
C ILE A 98 35.38 17.25 7.89
N GLY A 99 35.48 16.60 6.75
CA GLY A 99 36.72 15.90 6.36
C GLY A 99 36.44 14.80 5.35
N SER A 100 37.48 14.05 4.98
CA SER A 100 37.33 12.95 4.02
C SER A 100 37.06 11.62 4.72
N GLY A 101 36.18 10.84 4.13
CA GLY A 101 35.80 9.52 4.66
C GLY A 101 35.20 8.61 3.62
N GLU A 102 34.79 7.45 4.07
CA GLU A 102 34.16 6.42 3.25
C GLU A 102 33.04 5.72 4.04
N PHE A 103 31.87 5.66 3.45
CA PHE A 103 30.73 4.91 3.92
C PHE A 103 30.65 3.59 3.17
N SER A 104 30.43 2.48 3.87
CA SER A 104 30.15 1.20 3.26
C SER A 104 28.99 0.50 3.95
N LEU A 105 28.16 -0.17 3.14
CA LEU A 105 27.00 -0.91 3.61
C LEU A 105 26.80 -2.17 2.77
N THR A 106 26.59 -3.30 3.44
CA THR A 106 26.12 -4.55 2.84
C THR A 106 24.89 -5.00 3.60
N PRO A 107 23.69 -4.97 3.01
CA PRO A 107 22.48 -5.45 3.66
C PRO A 107 22.61 -6.91 4.10
N PRO A 108 22.10 -7.30 5.31
CA PRO A 108 22.28 -8.65 5.84
C PRO A 108 21.49 -9.72 5.07
N VAL A 109 20.42 -9.32 4.38
CA VAL A 109 19.52 -10.24 3.67
C VAL A 109 19.62 -10.11 2.15
N GLU A 110 19.49 -11.23 1.46
CA GLU A 110 19.67 -11.31 0.00
C GLU A 110 18.70 -10.43 -0.79
N ILE A 111 17.44 -10.38 -0.38
CA ILE A 111 16.42 -9.57 -1.05
C ILE A 111 16.80 -8.08 -1.07
N GLU A 112 17.36 -7.58 0.03
CA GLU A 112 17.78 -6.19 0.16
C GLU A 112 19.10 -5.92 -0.58
N ARG A 113 20.00 -6.88 -0.67
CA ARG A 113 21.18 -6.79 -1.55
C ARG A 113 20.79 -6.67 -3.02
N ARG A 114 19.78 -7.43 -3.46
CA ARG A 114 19.23 -7.32 -4.83
C ARG A 114 18.55 -5.98 -5.06
N HIS A 115 17.80 -5.51 -4.08
CA HIS A 115 17.13 -4.20 -4.20
C HIS A 115 18.15 -3.05 -4.28
N LEU A 116 19.16 -3.05 -3.41
CA LEU A 116 20.25 -2.08 -3.47
C LEU A 116 20.99 -2.10 -4.82
N ALA A 117 21.17 -3.29 -5.41
CA ALA A 117 21.84 -3.44 -6.70
C ALA A 117 21.10 -2.75 -7.86
N ILE A 118 19.81 -2.49 -7.76
CA ILE A 118 19.04 -1.68 -8.75
C ILE A 118 19.62 -0.27 -8.84
N PHE A 119 20.13 0.28 -7.73
CA PHE A 119 20.62 1.66 -7.65
C PHE A 119 22.13 1.77 -7.86
N VAL A 120 22.92 0.80 -7.38
CA VAL A 120 24.38 0.89 -7.35
C VAL A 120 25.09 -0.17 -8.20
N ASP A 121 24.35 -1.03 -8.91
CA ASP A 121 24.80 -2.14 -9.76
C ASP A 121 25.65 -3.19 -9.01
N LYS A 122 25.55 -3.23 -7.67
CA LYS A 122 26.27 -4.16 -6.77
C LYS A 122 25.43 -4.50 -5.54
N PRO A 123 25.65 -5.66 -4.91
CA PRO A 123 24.93 -6.05 -3.69
C PRO A 123 25.35 -5.29 -2.43
N SER A 124 26.32 -4.36 -2.57
CA SER A 124 26.83 -3.51 -1.50
C SER A 124 27.17 -2.13 -2.05
N ILE A 125 27.15 -1.12 -1.21
CA ILE A 125 27.57 0.25 -1.56
C ILE A 125 28.86 0.61 -0.84
N THR A 126 29.70 1.34 -1.55
CA THR A 126 30.84 2.07 -0.99
C THR A 126 30.79 3.48 -1.56
N GLU A 127 30.77 4.50 -0.68
CA GLU A 127 30.65 5.91 -1.05
C GLU A 127 31.67 6.76 -0.32
N ALA A 128 32.46 7.51 -1.06
CA ALA A 128 33.34 8.52 -0.50
C ALA A 128 32.55 9.77 -0.14
N PHE A 129 32.87 10.43 0.96
CA PHE A 129 32.20 11.65 1.40
C PHE A 129 33.17 12.69 1.95
N ASP A 130 32.73 13.96 1.93
CA ASP A 130 33.48 15.10 2.46
C ASP A 130 32.84 15.69 3.73
N GLY A 131 31.72 15.21 4.15
CA GLY A 131 31.00 15.63 5.34
C GLY A 131 29.87 14.70 5.74
N LEU A 132 29.59 14.67 7.04
CA LEU A 132 28.45 14.00 7.63
C LEU A 132 27.74 14.95 8.59
N THR A 133 26.41 15.00 8.53
CA THR A 133 25.59 15.63 9.56
C THR A 133 24.79 14.55 10.26
N MET A 134 25.06 14.33 11.53
CA MET A 134 24.48 13.24 12.33
C MET A 134 23.46 13.79 13.31
N PHE A 135 22.34 13.11 13.42
CA PHE A 135 21.30 13.28 14.45
C PHE A 135 21.13 11.96 15.18
N PHE A 136 21.20 11.98 16.49
CA PHE A 136 21.17 10.74 17.27
C PHE A 136 20.72 10.97 18.72
N THR A 137 20.26 9.92 19.33
CA THR A 137 19.94 9.86 20.76
C THR A 137 20.58 8.64 21.44
N ASP A 138 21.32 7.84 20.64
CA ASP A 138 22.08 6.67 21.09
C ASP A 138 23.44 7.05 21.73
N ASP A 139 24.32 6.08 21.90
CA ASP A 139 25.65 6.20 22.51
C ASP A 139 26.75 6.69 21.54
N THR A 140 26.38 7.32 20.42
CA THR A 140 27.35 7.75 19.37
C THR A 140 28.49 8.61 19.92
N VAL A 141 28.23 9.51 20.86
CA VAL A 141 29.27 10.40 21.43
C VAL A 141 30.28 9.61 22.24
N GLU A 142 29.81 8.72 23.10
CA GLU A 142 30.64 7.87 23.95
C GLU A 142 31.47 6.90 23.10
N ALA A 143 30.81 6.29 22.11
CA ALA A 143 31.49 5.43 21.13
C ALA A 143 32.62 6.17 20.40
N LEU A 144 32.35 7.36 19.86
CA LEU A 144 33.37 8.16 19.16
C LEU A 144 34.53 8.53 20.07
N LYS A 145 34.30 8.99 21.30
CA LYS A 145 35.33 9.37 22.26
C LYS A 145 36.25 8.19 22.62
N GLY A 146 35.73 6.97 22.60
CA GLY A 146 36.47 5.76 22.92
C GLY A 146 37.31 5.17 21.77
N LEU A 147 37.12 5.66 20.54
CA LEU A 147 37.81 5.09 19.37
C LEU A 147 39.26 5.52 19.25
N PRO A 148 40.17 4.61 18.85
CA PRO A 148 41.56 4.97 18.50
C PRO A 148 41.58 5.99 17.34
N GLY A 149 42.44 6.98 17.43
CA GLY A 149 42.59 8.03 16.40
C GLY A 149 41.67 9.25 16.63
N VAL A 150 40.85 9.27 17.66
CA VAL A 150 40.04 10.41 18.10
C VAL A 150 40.80 11.19 19.17
N LYS A 151 40.96 12.52 18.97
CA LYS A 151 41.58 13.41 19.94
C LYS A 151 40.63 14.59 20.22
N MET A 152 40.16 14.69 21.45
CA MET A 152 39.28 15.76 21.89
C MET A 152 40.03 17.09 22.01
N GLY A 153 39.35 18.19 21.69
CA GLY A 153 39.86 19.56 21.80
C GLY A 153 38.70 20.57 21.99
N ARG A 154 39.05 21.84 22.02
CA ARG A 154 38.08 22.95 22.07
C ARG A 154 38.30 23.95 20.94
N GLY A 155 37.19 24.53 20.45
CA GLY A 155 37.17 25.50 19.34
C GLY A 155 37.08 24.83 17.98
N GLY A 156 38.21 24.56 17.34
CA GLY A 156 38.34 23.91 16.05
C GLY A 156 38.30 24.88 14.85
N PRO A 157 39.17 24.70 13.85
CA PRO A 157 39.35 25.67 12.76
C PRO A 157 38.20 25.67 11.73
N GLN A 158 37.40 24.61 11.65
CA GLN A 158 36.29 24.52 10.69
C GLN A 158 34.89 24.67 11.32
N ALA A 159 34.80 25.25 12.55
CA ALA A 159 33.58 25.40 13.29
C ALA A 159 32.48 26.12 12.49
N GLU A 160 32.81 27.15 11.70
CA GLU A 160 31.81 27.87 10.88
C GLU A 160 31.26 27.00 9.73
N LYS A 161 32.10 26.20 9.08
CA LYS A 161 31.67 25.26 8.05
C LYS A 161 30.73 24.22 8.66
N ALA A 162 31.05 23.69 9.83
CA ALA A 162 30.23 22.73 10.54
C ALA A 162 28.88 23.35 10.97
N ARG A 163 28.85 24.61 11.46
CA ARG A 163 27.60 25.31 11.79
C ARG A 163 26.72 25.49 10.56
N SER A 164 27.30 25.87 9.43
CA SER A 164 26.54 26.00 8.17
C SER A 164 25.94 24.66 7.75
N ALA A 165 26.72 23.57 7.74
CA ALA A 165 26.24 22.24 7.39
C ALA A 165 25.10 21.76 8.32
N PHE A 166 25.21 21.96 9.63
CA PHE A 166 24.17 21.64 10.58
C PHE A 166 22.87 22.43 10.35
N ARG A 167 22.99 23.73 10.19
CA ARG A 167 21.88 24.64 9.93
C ARG A 167 21.14 24.30 8.64
N ASP A 168 21.90 23.96 7.58
CA ASP A 168 21.31 23.61 6.29
C ASP A 168 20.51 22.29 6.37
N LYS A 169 21.01 21.29 7.10
CA LYS A 169 20.29 20.03 7.30
C LYS A 169 19.09 20.20 8.24
N GLU A 170 19.24 20.94 9.34
CA GLU A 170 18.13 21.22 10.25
C GLU A 170 17.01 22.03 9.57
N LYS A 171 17.38 22.99 8.72
CA LYS A 171 16.41 23.71 7.89
C LYS A 171 15.69 22.78 6.91
N LEU A 172 16.42 21.87 6.27
CA LEU A 172 15.82 20.87 5.39
C LEU A 172 14.83 19.99 6.15
N LEU A 173 15.18 19.49 7.35
CA LEU A 173 14.29 18.70 8.20
C LEU A 173 13.02 19.48 8.58
N ARG A 174 13.15 20.74 8.96
CA ARG A 174 12.03 21.56 9.37
C ARG A 174 11.10 21.95 8.24
N ASP A 175 11.66 22.30 7.07
CA ASP A 175 10.89 22.97 6.01
C ASP A 175 10.36 22.01 4.94
N GLN A 176 11.01 20.88 4.71
CA GLN A 176 10.76 20.06 3.51
C GLN A 176 10.81 18.55 3.74
N PHE A 177 11.39 18.08 4.85
CA PHE A 177 11.71 16.67 4.98
C PHE A 177 10.64 15.89 5.73
N LYS A 178 10.27 14.71 5.20
CA LYS A 178 9.18 13.87 5.71
C LYS A 178 9.60 12.75 6.68
N TYR A 179 10.89 12.67 7.05
CA TYR A 179 11.41 11.62 7.93
C TYR A 179 11.48 12.07 9.38
N ASN A 180 10.47 12.25 10.02
CA ASN A 180 10.21 12.49 11.46
C ASN A 180 11.41 12.55 12.45
N ILE A 181 12.62 12.94 12.02
CA ILE A 181 13.84 12.93 12.85
C ILE A 181 13.66 13.78 14.11
N THR A 182 13.05 14.95 14.00
CA THR A 182 12.79 15.80 15.18
C THR A 182 11.81 15.15 16.15
N SER A 183 10.76 14.52 15.66
CA SER A 183 9.81 13.75 16.47
C SER A 183 10.48 12.58 17.16
N ARG A 184 11.43 11.89 16.50
CA ARG A 184 12.21 10.82 17.11
C ARG A 184 13.14 11.31 18.21
N ILE A 185 13.83 12.46 18.01
CA ILE A 185 14.63 13.10 19.06
C ILE A 185 13.75 13.44 20.28
N LEU A 186 12.62 14.07 20.06
CA LEU A 186 11.66 14.39 21.14
C LEU A 186 11.18 13.13 21.85
N SER A 187 10.79 12.09 21.09
CA SER A 187 10.34 10.83 21.66
C SER A 187 11.36 10.23 22.65
N ASP A 188 12.64 10.25 22.27
CA ASP A 188 13.70 9.66 23.10
C ASP A 188 14.11 10.58 24.26
N LEU A 189 14.08 11.90 24.09
CA LEU A 189 14.33 12.85 25.18
C LEU A 189 13.23 12.76 26.27
N TYR A 190 11.98 12.47 25.86
CA TYR A 190 10.87 12.25 26.77
C TYR A 190 10.69 10.80 27.24
N ALA A 191 11.54 9.87 26.78
CA ALA A 191 11.59 8.48 27.20
C ALA A 191 13.05 7.99 27.27
N PRO A 192 13.82 8.45 28.28
CA PRO A 192 15.28 8.31 28.29
C PRO A 192 15.79 6.87 28.42
N GLU A 193 14.93 5.91 28.77
CA GLU A 193 15.27 4.48 28.85
C GLU A 193 15.15 3.75 27.51
N ARG A 194 14.68 4.41 26.46
CA ARG A 194 14.61 3.81 25.11
C ARG A 194 15.98 3.54 24.53
N GLN A 195 16.04 2.56 23.64
CA GLN A 195 17.15 2.48 22.68
C GLN A 195 17.08 3.71 21.78
N GLY A 196 18.16 4.50 21.76
CA GLY A 196 18.25 5.70 20.98
C GLY A 196 18.35 5.40 19.47
N PHE A 197 17.95 6.36 18.64
CA PHE A 197 18.09 6.26 17.20
C PHE A 197 19.37 6.93 16.70
N PHE A 198 19.73 6.64 15.44
CA PHE A 198 20.83 7.27 14.72
C PHE A 198 20.40 7.57 13.29
N SER A 199 20.64 8.78 12.82
CA SER A 199 20.42 9.18 11.43
C SER A 199 21.56 10.07 10.96
N VAL A 200 22.08 9.82 9.77
CA VAL A 200 23.21 10.57 9.22
C VAL A 200 22.99 10.95 7.77
N PHE A 201 23.09 12.24 7.49
CA PHE A 201 23.18 12.79 6.16
C PHE A 201 24.60 12.64 5.64
N ILE A 202 24.76 11.98 4.50
CA ILE A 202 26.04 11.71 3.84
C ILE A 202 26.09 12.58 2.59
N ASP A 203 27.08 13.49 2.54
CA ASP A 203 27.35 14.28 1.36
C ASP A 203 28.33 13.49 0.46
N GLY A 204 27.77 12.55 -0.31
CA GLY A 204 28.50 11.58 -1.13
C GLY A 204 29.01 12.17 -2.43
N GLN A 205 30.16 11.67 -2.89
CA GLN A 205 30.83 12.12 -4.12
C GLN A 205 30.28 11.48 -5.38
N LYS A 206 29.90 10.18 -5.32
CA LYS A 206 29.41 9.42 -6.47
C LYS A 206 27.88 9.34 -6.50
N TYR A 207 27.27 8.99 -5.37
CA TYR A 207 25.83 8.76 -5.28
C TYR A 207 25.07 9.96 -4.72
N GLY A 208 25.78 10.99 -4.29
CA GLY A 208 25.21 12.27 -3.89
C GLY A 208 24.56 12.23 -2.51
N LYS A 209 23.35 12.74 -2.39
CA LYS A 209 22.64 12.98 -1.13
C LYS A 209 22.00 11.71 -0.58
N LEU A 210 22.61 11.11 0.43
CA LEU A 210 22.12 9.90 1.09
C LEU A 210 21.83 10.16 2.56
N ILE A 211 20.89 9.42 3.12
CA ILE A 211 20.65 9.30 4.55
C ILE A 211 20.72 7.82 4.89
N TYR A 212 21.50 7.49 5.92
CA TYR A 212 21.49 6.21 6.56
C TYR A 212 20.83 6.36 7.93
N GLY A 213 19.84 5.53 8.22
CA GLY A 213 19.04 5.57 9.44
C GLY A 213 19.07 4.26 10.21
N ILE A 214 19.02 4.36 11.54
CA ILE A 214 18.73 3.25 12.48
C ILE A 214 17.70 3.76 13.48
N ASP A 215 16.50 3.22 13.43
CA ASP A 215 15.43 3.49 14.38
C ASP A 215 14.94 2.18 15.02
N PRO A 216 15.33 1.86 16.26
CA PRO A 216 14.87 0.65 16.93
C PRO A 216 13.35 0.50 17.02
N LEU A 217 12.60 1.61 16.97
CA LEU A 217 11.15 1.61 16.94
C LEU A 217 10.57 1.39 15.54
N GLY A 218 11.40 1.47 14.48
CA GLY A 218 10.96 1.32 13.10
C GLY A 218 9.93 2.38 12.66
N GLN A 219 9.96 3.58 13.25
CA GLN A 219 8.99 4.65 12.96
C GLN A 219 9.36 5.45 11.70
N SER A 220 9.78 4.76 10.65
CA SER A 220 10.11 5.36 9.37
C SER A 220 9.12 4.91 8.29
N GLU A 221 9.23 5.45 7.06
CA GLU A 221 8.42 5.03 5.91
C GLU A 221 8.56 3.54 5.55
N VAL A 222 9.57 2.88 6.09
CA VAL A 222 9.85 1.46 5.88
C VAL A 222 9.43 0.59 7.06
N TYR A 223 8.52 1.10 7.92
CA TYR A 223 7.97 0.28 9.00
C TYR A 223 7.61 -1.13 8.49
N PRO A 224 8.02 -2.21 9.12
CA PRO A 224 8.61 -2.32 10.47
C PRO A 224 10.15 -2.40 10.51
N GLU A 225 10.84 -2.22 9.37
CA GLU A 225 12.30 -2.23 9.34
C GLU A 225 12.86 -1.06 10.15
N GLN A 226 14.02 -1.31 10.76
CA GLN A 226 14.67 -0.36 11.65
C GLN A 226 15.90 0.31 11.04
N VAL A 227 16.43 -0.25 9.96
CA VAL A 227 17.62 0.27 9.28
C VAL A 227 17.28 0.56 7.84
N ASP A 228 17.61 1.77 7.38
CA ASP A 228 17.38 2.17 6.00
C ASP A 228 18.56 2.94 5.39
N LEU A 229 18.63 2.91 4.07
CA LEU A 229 19.44 3.80 3.25
C LEU A 229 18.52 4.46 2.22
N VAL A 230 18.45 5.78 2.28
CA VAL A 230 17.55 6.58 1.46
C VAL A 230 18.36 7.59 0.64
N SER A 231 18.02 7.75 -0.63
CA SER A 231 18.48 8.89 -1.42
C SER A 231 17.40 9.98 -1.43
N TYR A 232 17.78 11.21 -1.07
CA TYR A 232 16.90 12.38 -1.09
C TYR A 232 17.26 13.38 -2.20
N GLY A 233 18.12 12.97 -3.13
CA GLY A 233 18.46 13.76 -4.33
C GLY A 233 17.39 13.60 -5.42
N GLU A 234 17.22 14.61 -6.27
CA GLU A 234 16.16 14.69 -7.30
C GLU A 234 16.17 13.52 -8.30
N THR A 235 17.34 13.01 -8.66
CA THR A 235 17.49 12.02 -9.74
C THR A 235 17.31 10.57 -9.31
N ASN A 236 17.56 10.22 -8.06
CA ASN A 236 17.53 8.85 -7.54
C ASN A 236 16.82 8.75 -6.19
N GLY A 237 15.94 9.70 -5.90
CA GLY A 237 15.19 9.72 -4.64
C GLY A 237 14.46 8.43 -4.34
N GLY A 238 14.39 8.07 -3.07
CA GLY A 238 13.67 6.92 -2.56
C GLY A 238 14.52 5.98 -1.71
N ILE A 239 13.89 4.93 -1.23
CA ILE A 239 14.48 3.93 -0.34
C ILE A 239 15.28 2.94 -1.17
N TRP A 240 16.59 2.87 -0.93
CA TRP A 240 17.50 1.98 -1.63
C TRP A 240 17.63 0.61 -0.98
N THR A 241 17.55 0.56 0.34
CA THR A 241 17.49 -0.69 1.09
C THR A 241 16.87 -0.42 2.46
N ALA A 242 16.18 -1.41 3.03
CA ALA A 242 15.65 -1.38 4.37
C ALA A 242 15.61 -2.79 4.95
N PHE A 243 16.00 -2.94 6.21
CA PHE A 243 16.09 -4.24 6.86
C PHE A 243 16.00 -4.11 8.39
N HIS A 244 15.79 -5.21 9.09
CA HIS A 244 15.84 -5.25 10.54
C HIS A 244 17.28 -5.15 11.05
N MET A 245 17.47 -4.70 12.28
CA MET A 245 18.81 -4.63 12.89
C MET A 245 19.53 -5.98 12.82
N GLU A 246 20.86 -5.97 12.56
CA GLU A 246 21.69 -7.18 12.52
C GLU A 246 21.49 -8.08 13.76
N ALA A 247 21.27 -7.47 14.91
CA ALA A 247 21.05 -8.20 16.16
C ALA A 247 19.77 -9.04 16.14
N GLU A 248 18.72 -8.60 15.46
CA GLU A 248 17.46 -9.35 15.31
C GLU A 248 17.64 -10.55 14.38
N TYR A 249 18.36 -10.40 13.27
CA TYR A 249 18.69 -11.55 12.41
C TYR A 249 19.53 -12.60 13.16
N LYS A 250 20.53 -12.17 13.90
CA LYS A 250 21.37 -13.08 14.70
C LYS A 250 20.60 -13.85 15.77
N LYS A 251 19.55 -13.24 16.33
CA LYS A 251 18.65 -13.84 17.32
C LYS A 251 17.49 -14.63 16.70
N GLY A 252 17.26 -14.50 15.38
CA GLY A 252 16.10 -15.08 14.71
C GLY A 252 14.77 -14.40 15.09
N THR A 253 14.81 -13.14 15.49
CA THR A 253 13.63 -12.34 15.88
C THR A 253 13.22 -11.29 14.86
N ALA A 254 13.96 -11.14 13.77
CA ALA A 254 13.61 -10.24 12.67
C ALA A 254 12.29 -10.67 12.02
N ASN A 255 11.28 -9.81 12.07
CA ASN A 255 9.97 -10.10 11.50
C ASN A 255 9.15 -8.82 11.27
N SER A 256 8.12 -8.89 10.40
CA SER A 256 7.26 -7.76 10.04
C SER A 256 6.00 -7.61 10.92
N TRP A 257 5.79 -8.47 11.91
CA TRP A 257 4.55 -8.48 12.71
C TRP A 257 4.71 -8.02 14.16
N THR A 258 5.93 -7.70 14.60
CA THR A 258 6.14 -7.13 15.94
C THR A 258 5.57 -5.72 16.02
N ASP A 259 4.59 -5.51 16.89
CA ASP A 259 4.04 -4.19 17.17
C ASP A 259 5.07 -3.33 17.93
N ARG A 260 5.53 -2.25 17.29
CA ARG A 260 6.50 -1.29 17.83
C ARG A 260 5.89 0.08 18.08
N ARG A 261 4.56 0.19 18.02
CA ARG A 261 3.87 1.45 18.26
C ARG A 261 4.04 1.90 19.72
N THR A 262 4.25 3.17 19.92
CA THR A 262 4.35 3.78 21.26
C THR A 262 3.00 3.75 21.99
N TYR A 263 1.91 3.91 21.25
CA TYR A 263 0.53 3.92 21.73
C TYR A 263 -0.40 3.32 20.68
N ASP A 264 -1.61 3.03 21.08
CA ASP A 264 -2.69 2.46 20.28
C ASP A 264 -3.91 3.37 20.38
N ILE A 265 -4.58 3.65 19.28
CA ILE A 265 -5.83 4.41 19.24
C ILE A 265 -7.00 3.43 19.30
N ARG A 266 -7.87 3.59 20.29
CA ARG A 266 -9.01 2.69 20.52
C ARG A 266 -10.31 3.23 19.97
N HIS A 267 -10.52 4.56 20.06
CA HIS A 267 -11.78 5.18 19.69
C HIS A 267 -11.60 6.65 19.35
N HIS A 268 -12.37 7.08 18.37
CA HIS A 268 -12.56 8.48 18.00
C HIS A 268 -14.01 8.88 18.18
N ASP A 269 -14.28 9.96 18.93
CA ASP A 269 -15.57 10.65 18.97
C ASP A 269 -15.41 12.02 18.29
N ILE A 270 -15.79 12.07 17.02
CA ILE A 270 -15.55 13.21 16.12
C ILE A 270 -16.83 14.04 15.96
N ASP A 271 -16.76 15.31 16.32
CA ASP A 271 -17.76 16.33 15.99
C ASP A 271 -17.19 17.27 14.93
N THR A 272 -17.78 17.30 13.73
CA THR A 272 -17.23 18.08 12.63
C THR A 272 -18.30 18.91 11.90
N THR A 273 -17.92 20.16 11.56
CA THR A 273 -18.66 21.01 10.63
C THR A 273 -17.93 21.03 9.30
N VAL A 274 -18.67 20.75 8.23
CA VAL A 274 -18.16 20.66 6.85
C VAL A 274 -18.84 21.75 5.99
N GLU A 275 -18.07 22.70 5.47
CA GLU A 275 -18.53 23.77 4.61
C GLU A 275 -17.64 23.89 3.35
N GLY A 276 -18.11 23.38 2.22
CA GLY A 276 -17.28 23.27 1.02
C GLY A 276 -16.08 22.37 1.30
N THR A 277 -14.87 22.92 1.19
CA THR A 277 -13.63 22.21 1.48
C THR A 277 -13.10 22.46 2.89
N ARG A 278 -13.78 23.28 3.69
CA ARG A 278 -13.38 23.60 5.07
C ARG A 278 -13.92 22.58 6.04
N LEU A 279 -13.03 22.14 6.93
CA LEU A 279 -13.35 21.33 8.10
C LEU A 279 -13.09 22.12 9.37
N LYS A 280 -13.99 21.99 10.35
CA LYS A 280 -13.79 22.40 11.73
C LYS A 280 -14.16 21.23 12.61
N VAL A 281 -13.20 20.72 13.38
CA VAL A 281 -13.30 19.41 14.02
C VAL A 281 -12.92 19.50 15.49
N THR A 282 -13.65 18.80 16.32
CA THR A 282 -13.26 18.40 17.66
C THR A 282 -13.29 16.88 17.73
N ASP A 283 -12.16 16.27 18.10
CA ASP A 283 -12.00 14.83 18.21
C ASP A 283 -11.57 14.47 19.64
N GLU A 284 -12.39 13.67 20.32
CA GLU A 284 -12.05 13.09 21.61
C GLU A 284 -11.52 11.69 21.36
N ILE A 285 -10.19 11.53 21.53
CA ILE A 285 -9.44 10.31 21.17
C ILE A 285 -9.19 9.50 22.43
N THR A 286 -9.57 8.23 22.42
CA THR A 286 -9.21 7.26 23.48
C THR A 286 -7.94 6.52 23.07
N LEU A 287 -6.90 6.64 23.88
CA LEU A 287 -5.55 6.13 23.66
C LEU A 287 -5.18 5.10 24.72
N GLU A 288 -4.29 4.18 24.37
CA GLU A 288 -3.70 3.20 25.27
C GLU A 288 -2.19 3.13 25.03
N MET A 289 -1.35 3.39 26.05
CA MET A 289 0.09 3.29 25.90
C MET A 289 0.52 1.85 25.71
N ARG A 290 1.46 1.62 24.80
CA ARG A 290 2.16 0.34 24.56
C ARG A 290 3.55 0.34 25.18
N GLU A 291 4.13 1.51 25.38
CA GLU A 291 5.46 1.71 25.95
C GLU A 291 5.41 2.37 27.31
N THR A 292 6.31 1.93 28.21
CA THR A 292 6.51 2.57 29.50
C THR A 292 7.30 3.87 29.35
N ASN A 293 7.02 4.84 30.24
CA ASN A 293 7.74 6.12 30.33
C ASN A 293 7.66 7.03 29.09
N ALA A 294 6.98 6.66 28.02
CA ALA A 294 6.77 7.52 26.87
C ALA A 294 5.80 8.68 27.19
N ARG A 295 6.19 9.89 26.79
CA ARG A 295 5.41 11.10 27.01
C ARG A 295 5.16 11.92 25.75
N PHE A 296 5.85 11.66 24.67
CA PHE A 296 5.65 12.30 23.37
C PHE A 296 4.82 11.39 22.46
N LEU A 297 3.69 11.91 21.98
CA LEU A 297 2.75 11.22 21.10
C LEU A 297 2.72 11.92 19.74
N PRO A 298 3.40 11.39 18.72
CA PRO A 298 3.32 11.91 17.36
C PRO A 298 2.02 11.46 16.68
N PHE A 299 1.38 12.36 15.94
CA PHE A 299 0.17 12.10 15.14
C PHE A 299 0.35 12.61 13.73
N ASP A 300 -0.13 11.81 12.77
CA ASP A 300 -0.38 12.27 11.40
C ASP A 300 -1.70 13.04 11.33
N LEU A 301 -1.70 14.15 10.62
CA LEU A 301 -2.88 14.95 10.30
C LEU A 301 -2.62 15.70 9.01
N TYR A 302 -3.59 15.77 8.10
CA TYR A 302 -3.40 16.48 6.85
C TYR A 302 -2.88 17.90 7.05
N ARG A 303 -1.81 18.25 6.36
CA ARG A 303 -0.96 19.44 6.59
C ARG A 303 -1.70 20.78 6.70
N SER A 304 -2.82 20.96 6.00
CA SER A 304 -3.62 22.19 6.07
C SER A 304 -4.57 22.23 7.26
N LEU A 305 -4.75 21.10 7.98
CA LEU A 305 -5.53 21.05 9.20
C LEU A 305 -4.65 21.45 10.38
N ARG A 306 -5.00 22.57 11.03
CA ARG A 306 -4.16 23.19 12.06
C ARG A 306 -4.80 23.02 13.43
N VAL A 307 -4.04 22.43 14.35
CA VAL A 307 -4.46 22.22 15.73
C VAL A 307 -4.61 23.58 16.44
N GLN A 308 -5.73 23.75 17.11
CA GLN A 308 -6.07 24.96 17.88
C GLN A 308 -5.89 24.74 19.38
N SER A 309 -6.20 23.55 19.85
CA SER A 309 -6.05 23.18 21.26
C SER A 309 -5.98 21.66 21.43
N VAL A 310 -5.26 21.25 22.47
CA VAL A 310 -5.28 19.88 22.98
C VAL A 310 -5.52 19.94 24.48
N THR A 311 -6.43 19.13 25.01
CA THR A 311 -6.71 19.03 26.44
C THR A 311 -6.74 17.57 26.89
N ASP A 312 -6.50 17.34 28.18
CA ASP A 312 -6.70 16.04 28.84
C ASP A 312 -8.18 15.81 29.24
N GLU A 313 -8.45 14.70 29.90
CA GLU A 313 -9.79 14.31 30.37
C GLU A 313 -10.38 15.31 31.37
N ALA A 314 -9.54 16.04 32.12
CA ALA A 314 -9.97 17.06 33.06
C ALA A 314 -10.19 18.44 32.42
N GLY A 315 -9.94 18.56 31.10
CA GLY A 315 -10.00 19.81 30.38
C GLY A 315 -8.74 20.70 30.54
N SER A 316 -7.67 20.16 31.15
CA SER A 316 -6.40 20.89 31.28
C SER A 316 -5.67 20.93 29.96
N ALA A 317 -5.10 22.08 29.59
CA ALA A 317 -4.36 22.22 28.34
C ALA A 317 -3.10 21.34 28.33
N LEU A 318 -2.89 20.63 27.22
CA LEU A 318 -1.68 19.86 26.94
C LEU A 318 -0.80 20.65 25.97
N THR A 319 0.50 20.56 26.17
CA THR A 319 1.47 21.11 25.22
C THR A 319 1.48 20.29 23.94
N TYR A 320 1.41 20.97 22.79
CA TYR A 320 1.54 20.32 21.48
C TYR A 320 2.46 21.12 20.57
N ILE A 321 3.01 20.42 19.60
CA ILE A 321 3.94 20.95 18.60
C ILE A 321 3.37 20.65 17.22
N GLN A 322 3.17 21.68 16.41
CA GLN A 322 2.81 21.54 15.01
C GLN A 322 3.64 22.50 14.18
N GLU A 323 4.46 21.95 13.28
CA GLU A 323 5.32 22.73 12.41
C GLU A 323 4.69 22.98 11.05
N LYS A 324 5.18 24.01 10.35
CA LYS A 324 4.82 24.28 8.96
C LYS A 324 5.75 23.49 8.06
N LYS A 325 5.39 22.27 7.73
CA LYS A 325 6.15 21.47 6.77
C LYS A 325 5.27 20.43 6.05
N ASP A 326 5.79 19.93 4.95
CA ASP A 326 5.13 18.94 4.14
C ASP A 326 5.68 17.54 4.46
N GLY A 327 4.79 16.58 4.69
CA GLY A 327 5.09 15.16 4.66
C GLY A 327 5.87 14.57 5.83
N ASP A 328 5.81 15.19 7.00
CA ASP A 328 6.34 14.61 8.25
C ASP A 328 5.20 14.47 9.26
N ALA A 329 5.44 13.89 10.47
CA ALA A 329 4.40 13.84 11.50
C ALA A 329 3.83 15.24 11.75
N ASP A 330 2.53 15.38 11.62
CA ASP A 330 1.93 16.68 11.46
C ASP A 330 1.81 17.42 12.77
N PHE A 331 1.68 16.71 13.88
CA PHE A 331 1.79 17.29 15.21
C PHE A 331 2.19 16.26 16.27
N GLY A 332 2.70 16.72 17.38
CA GLY A 332 3.02 15.90 18.54
C GLY A 332 2.45 16.47 19.82
N VAL A 333 1.97 15.62 20.71
CA VAL A 333 1.44 15.99 22.03
C VAL A 333 2.41 15.56 23.12
N ILE A 334 2.70 16.43 24.05
CA ILE A 334 3.57 16.17 25.20
C ILE A 334 2.71 15.99 26.45
N LEU A 335 2.71 14.78 26.98
CA LEU A 335 2.04 14.46 28.23
C LEU A 335 2.82 15.02 29.43
N PRO A 336 2.14 15.61 30.42
CA PRO A 336 2.81 16.13 31.62
C PRO A 336 3.49 15.03 32.46
N ALA A 337 2.96 13.81 32.41
CA ALA A 337 3.53 12.61 33.04
C ALA A 337 3.26 11.38 32.16
N ALA A 338 4.11 10.39 32.27
CA ALA A 338 3.91 9.11 31.62
C ALA A 338 2.61 8.44 32.09
N ARG A 339 1.90 7.80 31.17
CA ARG A 339 0.67 7.03 31.42
C ARG A 339 1.00 5.54 31.58
N SER A 340 0.18 4.84 32.36
CA SER A 340 0.35 3.38 32.54
C SER A 340 0.06 2.63 31.26
N VAL A 341 0.89 1.67 30.91
CA VAL A 341 0.68 0.75 29.77
C VAL A 341 -0.61 -0.05 29.97
N GLY A 342 -1.38 -0.23 28.90
CA GLY A 342 -2.62 -1.00 28.88
C GLY A 342 -3.80 -0.34 29.61
N LYS A 343 -3.68 0.92 30.01
CA LYS A 343 -4.80 1.70 30.59
C LYS A 343 -5.25 2.80 29.64
N PRO A 344 -6.52 2.78 29.20
CA PRO A 344 -7.04 3.81 28.32
C PRO A 344 -7.09 5.16 29.05
N PHE A 345 -6.83 6.23 28.29
CA PHE A 345 -6.99 7.62 28.68
C PHE A 345 -7.44 8.44 27.47
N LYS A 346 -7.93 9.63 27.68
CA LYS A 346 -8.46 10.46 26.60
C LYS A 346 -7.68 11.77 26.44
N ILE A 347 -7.60 12.22 25.20
CA ILE A 347 -7.24 13.59 24.86
C ILE A 347 -8.30 14.16 23.93
N LYS A 348 -8.49 15.47 23.97
CA LYS A 348 -9.40 16.17 23.06
C LYS A 348 -8.61 17.12 22.19
N VAL A 349 -8.68 16.95 20.88
CA VAL A 349 -7.97 17.75 19.89
C VAL A 349 -8.98 18.55 19.09
N THR A 350 -8.81 19.88 19.06
CA THR A 350 -9.61 20.77 18.20
C THR A 350 -8.72 21.31 17.10
N TYR A 351 -9.18 21.20 15.86
CA TYR A 351 -8.42 21.63 14.69
C TYR A 351 -9.35 22.11 13.57
N GLU A 352 -8.82 22.91 12.66
CA GLU A 352 -9.55 23.35 11.47
C GLU A 352 -8.62 23.59 10.29
N GLY A 353 -9.18 23.61 9.08
CA GLY A 353 -8.46 23.94 7.87
C GLY A 353 -9.26 23.69 6.60
N THR A 354 -8.60 23.85 5.49
CA THR A 354 -9.14 23.62 4.15
C THR A 354 -8.32 22.54 3.43
N ASP A 355 -8.76 22.15 2.24
CA ASP A 355 -8.00 21.31 1.30
C ASP A 355 -7.74 19.84 1.70
N ALA A 356 -8.19 19.40 2.87
CA ALA A 356 -8.36 17.98 3.16
C ALA A 356 -9.53 17.38 2.35
N LEU A 357 -10.46 18.24 1.92
CA LEU A 357 -11.52 17.98 0.95
C LEU A 357 -11.28 18.77 -0.32
N ARG A 358 -11.65 18.19 -1.46
CA ARG A 358 -11.74 18.92 -2.71
C ARG A 358 -13.12 18.77 -3.33
N GLU A 359 -13.61 19.79 -4.00
CA GLU A 359 -14.72 19.66 -4.91
C GLU A 359 -14.25 18.98 -6.19
N ALA A 360 -14.78 17.77 -6.41
CA ALA A 360 -14.39 16.93 -7.55
C ALA A 360 -15.25 17.20 -8.81
N GLY A 361 -16.15 18.16 -8.76
CA GLY A 361 -17.13 18.47 -9.78
C GLY A 361 -18.52 17.90 -9.45
N SER A 362 -19.54 18.36 -10.17
CA SER A 362 -20.94 17.93 -10.02
C SER A 362 -21.50 18.10 -8.60
N GLY A 363 -20.95 19.01 -7.80
CA GLY A 363 -21.33 19.19 -6.40
C GLY A 363 -20.91 18.04 -5.49
N ASN A 364 -19.90 17.28 -5.85
CA ASN A 364 -19.34 16.16 -5.10
C ASN A 364 -18.03 16.56 -4.43
N PHE A 365 -17.94 16.37 -3.11
CA PHE A 365 -16.78 16.69 -2.28
C PHE A 365 -16.18 15.41 -1.71
N ILE A 366 -14.91 15.16 -2.04
CA ILE A 366 -14.17 13.96 -1.64
C ILE A 366 -12.96 14.31 -0.78
N LEU A 367 -12.62 13.44 0.16
CA LEU A 367 -11.38 13.51 0.90
C LEU A 367 -10.20 13.25 -0.05
N ILE A 368 -9.08 13.92 0.17
CA ILE A 368 -7.86 13.70 -0.61
C ILE A 368 -7.33 12.30 -0.30
N PRO A 369 -7.09 11.46 -1.32
CA PRO A 369 -6.60 10.10 -1.12
C PRO A 369 -5.24 10.07 -0.39
N ARG A 370 -5.05 9.07 0.46
CA ARG A 370 -3.81 8.82 1.21
C ARG A 370 -3.41 9.94 2.18
N SER A 371 -4.36 10.72 2.65
CA SER A 371 -4.15 11.72 3.70
C SER A 371 -5.19 11.51 4.80
N THR A 372 -4.78 11.70 6.04
CA THR A 372 -5.69 11.58 7.17
C THR A 372 -6.33 12.93 7.51
N TRP A 373 -7.64 12.96 7.65
CA TRP A 373 -8.39 14.14 8.03
C TRP A 373 -8.67 14.19 9.55
N TYR A 374 -8.25 13.18 10.28
CA TYR A 374 -8.32 13.05 11.74
C TYR A 374 -6.93 12.62 12.27
N PRO A 375 -6.59 12.89 13.55
CA PRO A 375 -5.33 12.46 14.13
C PRO A 375 -5.15 10.95 14.05
N ASN A 376 -4.06 10.47 13.45
CA ASN A 376 -3.79 9.06 13.26
C ASN A 376 -2.38 8.70 13.73
N ASN A 377 -2.10 7.42 13.91
CA ASN A 377 -0.79 6.95 14.34
C ASN A 377 0.16 6.85 13.15
N PRO A 378 1.30 7.57 13.14
CA PRO A 378 2.25 7.54 12.03
C PRO A 378 3.04 6.24 11.93
N SER A 379 3.06 5.43 12.99
CA SER A 379 3.81 4.15 13.04
C SER A 379 3.01 2.95 12.52
N SER A 380 1.88 3.18 11.88
CA SER A 380 1.03 2.13 11.34
C SER A 380 1.09 2.11 9.81
N ALA A 381 1.12 0.93 9.21
CA ALA A 381 1.18 0.77 7.75
C ALA A 381 -0.04 1.35 7.01
N PHE A 382 -1.20 1.42 7.67
CA PHE A 382 -2.45 1.88 7.08
C PHE A 382 -3.27 2.80 8.01
N GLY A 383 -2.74 3.17 9.16
CA GLY A 383 -3.43 3.83 10.25
C GLY A 383 -3.77 2.85 11.38
N ASP A 384 -4.11 3.39 12.53
CA ASP A 384 -4.54 2.58 13.67
C ASP A 384 -5.97 2.09 13.48
N ARG A 385 -6.25 0.85 13.87
CA ARG A 385 -7.64 0.35 13.94
C ARG A 385 -8.32 0.91 15.17
N ALA A 386 -9.42 1.62 14.95
CA ALA A 386 -10.20 2.22 16.02
C ALA A 386 -11.70 2.11 15.72
N SER A 387 -12.54 2.19 16.74
CA SER A 387 -13.96 2.46 16.57
C SER A 387 -14.21 3.95 16.41
N PHE A 388 -15.30 4.31 15.72
CA PHE A 388 -15.62 5.69 15.37
C PHE A 388 -17.07 6.01 15.67
N ASP A 389 -17.30 7.13 16.36
CA ASP A 389 -18.56 7.83 16.42
C ASP A 389 -18.36 9.23 15.80
N ILE A 390 -19.12 9.54 14.75
CA ILE A 390 -18.93 10.78 13.98
C ILE A 390 -20.24 11.56 13.87
N THR A 391 -20.23 12.79 14.31
CA THR A 391 -21.30 13.76 14.11
C THR A 391 -20.89 14.75 13.03
N PHE A 392 -21.63 14.77 11.91
CA PHE A 392 -21.43 15.72 10.82
C PHE A 392 -22.47 16.82 10.84
N ARG A 393 -22.02 18.09 10.72
CA ARG A 393 -22.85 19.25 10.39
C ARG A 393 -22.47 19.77 9.02
N TYR A 394 -23.41 19.81 8.08
CA TYR A 394 -23.14 20.16 6.68
C TYR A 394 -24.35 20.88 6.05
N PRO A 395 -24.17 21.61 4.93
CA PRO A 395 -25.26 22.32 4.29
C PRO A 395 -26.43 21.41 3.92
N LYS A 396 -27.66 21.77 4.32
CA LYS A 396 -28.87 20.93 4.22
C LYS A 396 -29.25 20.46 2.81
N LYS A 397 -28.71 21.14 1.78
CA LYS A 397 -28.93 20.76 0.37
C LYS A 397 -28.18 19.51 -0.07
N PHE A 398 -27.17 19.09 0.69
CA PHE A 398 -26.32 17.94 0.36
C PHE A 398 -26.74 16.68 1.12
N VAL A 399 -26.19 15.55 0.70
CA VAL A 399 -26.28 14.25 1.35
C VAL A 399 -24.91 13.86 1.86
N MET A 400 -24.82 13.41 3.11
CA MET A 400 -23.62 12.88 3.74
C MET A 400 -23.64 11.35 3.70
N VAL A 401 -22.52 10.75 3.30
CA VAL A 401 -22.31 9.31 3.28
C VAL A 401 -21.04 9.00 4.06
N GLY A 402 -21.19 8.66 5.32
CA GLY A 402 -20.07 8.30 6.21
C GLY A 402 -19.75 6.82 6.19
N VAL A 403 -18.60 6.44 6.75
CA VAL A 403 -18.28 5.05 7.11
C VAL A 403 -19.14 4.58 8.28
N GLY A 404 -19.25 3.27 8.45
CA GLY A 404 -20.10 2.65 9.48
C GLY A 404 -21.60 2.69 9.12
N SER A 405 -22.46 2.79 10.12
CA SER A 405 -23.90 2.86 9.99
C SER A 405 -24.42 4.21 10.50
N ARG A 406 -25.44 4.72 9.84
CA ARG A 406 -26.12 5.94 10.27
C ARG A 406 -26.90 5.66 11.57
N VAL A 407 -26.80 6.58 12.52
CA VAL A 407 -27.46 6.51 13.83
C VAL A 407 -28.63 7.49 13.88
N GLY A 408 -29.86 6.96 13.80
CA GLY A 408 -31.08 7.78 13.81
C GLY A 408 -31.31 8.54 12.50
N GLU A 409 -32.21 9.50 12.55
CA GLU A 409 -32.54 10.38 11.41
C GLU A 409 -31.74 11.68 11.47
N ASP A 410 -31.51 12.26 10.27
CA ASP A 410 -30.89 13.59 10.18
C ASP A 410 -31.80 14.67 10.80
N LYS A 411 -31.17 15.56 11.54
CA LYS A 411 -31.81 16.76 12.09
C LYS A 411 -31.46 17.98 11.25
N VAL A 412 -32.44 18.88 11.06
CA VAL A 412 -32.18 20.17 10.39
C VAL A 412 -32.07 21.25 11.45
N GLU A 413 -30.91 21.91 11.48
CA GLU A 413 -30.59 23.02 12.37
C GLU A 413 -30.24 24.26 11.54
N GLY A 414 -31.26 25.13 11.30
CA GLY A 414 -31.08 26.29 10.42
C GLY A 414 -30.80 25.89 8.96
N ASP A 415 -29.62 26.28 8.46
CA ASP A 415 -29.16 25.93 7.12
C ASP A 415 -28.29 24.68 7.07
N LEU A 416 -28.03 24.09 8.22
CA LEU A 416 -27.27 22.85 8.36
C LEU A 416 -28.17 21.65 8.57
N LYS A 417 -27.65 20.50 8.19
CA LYS A 417 -28.18 19.17 8.52
C LYS A 417 -27.15 18.49 9.43
N VAL A 418 -27.63 17.83 10.45
CA VAL A 418 -26.81 17.06 11.40
C VAL A 418 -27.10 15.58 11.20
N SER A 419 -26.07 14.79 10.89
CA SER A 419 -26.15 13.34 10.80
C SER A 419 -25.14 12.70 11.73
N LYS A 420 -25.51 11.54 12.30
CA LYS A 420 -24.62 10.75 13.17
C LYS A 420 -24.32 9.40 12.55
N TRP A 421 -23.07 9.00 12.67
CA TRP A 421 -22.55 7.74 12.09
C TRP A 421 -21.72 7.02 13.14
N SER A 422 -21.78 5.69 13.16
CA SER A 422 -21.05 4.86 14.12
C SER A 422 -20.53 3.58 13.48
N SER A 423 -19.32 3.19 13.82
CA SER A 423 -18.80 1.85 13.50
C SER A 423 -19.29 0.78 14.48
N GLY A 424 -19.94 1.19 15.59
CA GLY A 424 -20.28 0.28 16.70
C GLY A 424 -19.00 -0.31 17.30
N ASP A 425 -19.04 -1.62 17.53
CA ASP A 425 -17.91 -2.38 18.09
C ASP A 425 -16.87 -2.80 17.01
N VAL A 426 -17.03 -2.38 15.76
CA VAL A 426 -16.11 -2.74 14.69
C VAL A 426 -15.02 -1.70 14.58
N GLU A 427 -13.78 -2.11 14.76
CA GLU A 427 -12.63 -1.26 14.54
C GLU A 427 -12.36 -1.13 13.03
N LEU A 428 -12.28 0.09 12.54
CA LEU A 428 -12.02 0.42 11.14
C LEU A 428 -10.55 0.79 10.98
N ALA A 429 -9.92 0.30 9.91
CA ALA A 429 -8.55 0.68 9.57
C ALA A 429 -8.47 2.13 9.06
N VAL A 430 -9.56 2.65 8.49
CA VAL A 430 -9.69 4.02 7.99
C VAL A 430 -11.13 4.50 8.13
N ALA A 431 -11.31 5.74 8.54
CA ALA A 431 -12.62 6.38 8.58
C ALA A 431 -12.66 7.58 7.63
N GLY A 432 -13.84 7.81 7.05
CA GLY A 432 -14.04 8.96 6.19
C GLY A 432 -15.47 9.09 5.69
N PHE A 433 -15.64 9.95 4.72
CA PHE A 433 -16.96 10.30 4.20
C PHE A 433 -16.87 10.85 2.78
N ASN A 434 -17.99 10.83 2.09
CA ASN A 434 -18.22 11.57 0.86
C ASN A 434 -19.51 12.37 1.02
N TYR A 435 -19.53 13.64 0.66
CA TYR A 435 -20.77 14.40 0.67
C TYR A 435 -20.96 15.16 -0.63
N GLY A 436 -22.22 15.32 -1.02
CA GLY A 436 -22.52 15.96 -2.29
C GLY A 436 -24.00 16.00 -2.65
N ASP A 437 -24.28 16.50 -3.85
CA ASP A 437 -25.63 16.50 -4.41
C ASP A 437 -25.96 15.14 -5.05
N PHE A 438 -26.39 14.20 -4.22
CA PHE A 438 -26.64 12.83 -4.63
C PHE A 438 -28.13 12.47 -4.76
N LYS A 439 -28.41 11.50 -5.65
CA LYS A 439 -29.60 10.65 -5.61
C LYS A 439 -29.21 9.28 -5.06
N MET A 440 -30.02 8.71 -4.21
CA MET A 440 -29.78 7.42 -3.60
C MET A 440 -30.76 6.37 -4.14
N LYS A 441 -30.26 5.15 -4.36
CA LYS A 441 -31.01 3.90 -4.50
C LYS A 441 -30.44 2.88 -3.55
N GLU A 442 -31.30 1.97 -3.06
CA GLU A 442 -30.86 0.91 -2.14
C GLU A 442 -31.57 -0.40 -2.42
N ILE A 443 -30.94 -1.49 -2.03
CA ILE A 443 -31.47 -2.85 -2.08
C ILE A 443 -31.05 -3.56 -0.78
N PRO A 444 -32.00 -3.91 0.10
CA PRO A 444 -31.73 -4.81 1.22
C PRO A 444 -31.45 -6.22 0.68
N ASP A 445 -30.41 -6.87 1.16
CA ASP A 445 -30.06 -8.24 0.79
C ASP A 445 -30.13 -9.18 2.00
N GLU A 446 -31.22 -9.92 2.10
CA GLU A 446 -31.48 -10.88 3.19
C GLU A 446 -30.44 -12.00 3.25
N THR A 447 -29.84 -12.37 2.10
CA THR A 447 -28.84 -13.45 2.04
C THR A 447 -27.55 -13.07 2.77
N THR A 448 -27.10 -11.85 2.61
CA THR A 448 -25.88 -11.34 3.25
C THR A 448 -26.16 -10.56 4.53
N GLY A 449 -27.39 -10.06 4.70
CA GLY A 449 -27.78 -9.19 5.79
C GLY A 449 -27.32 -7.73 5.60
N LEU A 450 -26.89 -7.36 4.39
CA LEU A 450 -26.42 -6.03 4.05
C LEU A 450 -27.52 -5.19 3.43
N ASN A 451 -27.59 -3.91 3.78
CA ASN A 451 -28.27 -2.91 2.97
C ASN A 451 -27.25 -2.34 1.99
N LEU A 452 -27.48 -2.54 0.69
CA LEU A 452 -26.61 -2.05 -0.38
C LEU A 452 -27.16 -0.73 -0.91
N GLU A 453 -26.34 0.31 -0.88
CA GLU A 453 -26.73 1.67 -1.27
C GLU A 453 -25.86 2.16 -2.42
N VAL A 454 -26.46 2.88 -3.36
CA VAL A 454 -25.76 3.59 -4.43
C VAL A 454 -26.16 5.06 -4.41
N TYR A 455 -25.16 5.92 -4.43
CA TYR A 455 -25.30 7.37 -4.48
C TYR A 455 -24.75 7.89 -5.81
N THR A 456 -25.61 8.41 -6.66
CA THR A 456 -25.24 8.97 -7.97
C THR A 456 -25.33 10.49 -7.96
N ASN A 457 -24.38 11.16 -8.63
CA ASN A 457 -24.43 12.62 -8.79
C ASN A 457 -25.69 13.03 -9.54
N ARG A 458 -26.33 14.14 -9.18
CA ARG A 458 -27.49 14.67 -9.90
C ARG A 458 -27.12 15.26 -11.24
N VAL A 459 -25.89 15.74 -11.37
CA VAL A 459 -25.36 16.41 -12.57
C VAL A 459 -24.20 15.58 -13.12
N LEU A 460 -24.12 15.46 -14.43
CA LEU A 460 -22.98 14.83 -15.11
C LEU A 460 -21.71 15.65 -14.89
N PRO A 461 -20.53 14.98 -14.82
CA PRO A 461 -19.24 15.67 -14.83
C PRO A 461 -19.09 16.56 -16.08
N ASP A 462 -18.46 17.73 -15.90
CA ASP A 462 -18.33 18.76 -16.97
C ASP A 462 -17.53 18.25 -18.18
N ASP A 463 -16.58 17.37 -18.01
CA ASP A 463 -15.83 16.72 -19.08
C ASP A 463 -16.74 15.82 -19.92
N ILE A 464 -17.66 15.09 -19.32
CA ILE A 464 -18.65 14.25 -20.00
C ILE A 464 -19.65 15.12 -20.77
N VAL A 465 -20.16 16.17 -20.14
CA VAL A 465 -21.04 17.14 -20.83
C VAL A 465 -20.36 17.76 -22.04
N ARG A 466 -19.06 18.06 -21.93
CA ARG A 466 -18.27 18.61 -23.05
C ARG A 466 -18.09 17.58 -24.17
N VAL A 467 -17.74 16.34 -23.86
CA VAL A 467 -17.61 15.24 -24.84
C VAL A 467 -18.95 14.98 -25.52
N GLN A 468 -20.05 14.91 -24.76
CA GLN A 468 -21.41 14.77 -25.34
C GLN A 468 -21.73 15.86 -26.34
N ARG A 469 -21.50 17.14 -26.01
CA ARG A 469 -21.73 18.28 -26.93
C ARG A 469 -20.87 18.20 -28.19
N GLN A 470 -19.63 17.73 -28.08
CA GLN A 470 -18.74 17.53 -29.21
C GLN A 470 -19.27 16.43 -30.15
N ILE A 471 -19.77 15.33 -29.61
CA ILE A 471 -20.38 14.24 -30.37
C ILE A 471 -21.64 14.74 -31.07
N GLU A 472 -22.55 15.41 -30.37
CA GLU A 472 -23.78 16.01 -30.94
C GLU A 472 -23.48 17.01 -32.08
N GLN A 473 -22.44 17.83 -31.91
CA GLN A 473 -21.99 18.74 -32.97
C GLN A 473 -21.40 18.02 -34.20
N ALA A 474 -20.70 16.90 -33.98
CA ALA A 474 -20.15 16.09 -35.07
C ALA A 474 -21.26 15.33 -35.82
N GLU A 475 -22.28 14.82 -35.15
CA GLU A 475 -23.46 14.20 -35.69
C GLU A 475 -24.26 15.21 -36.52
N ASN A 476 -24.52 16.42 -36.01
CA ASN A 476 -25.22 17.50 -36.72
C ASN A 476 -24.46 17.98 -37.96
N ARG A 477 -23.15 17.75 -38.05
CA ARG A 477 -22.33 18.05 -39.24
C ARG A 477 -22.22 16.88 -40.20
N GLY A 478 -22.92 15.76 -39.97
CA GLY A 478 -22.85 14.55 -40.79
C GLY A 478 -21.51 13.83 -40.80
N VAL A 479 -20.66 14.11 -39.83
CA VAL A 479 -19.29 13.50 -39.73
C VAL A 479 -19.34 12.13 -39.10
N VAL A 480 -20.37 11.83 -38.32
CA VAL A 480 -20.55 10.53 -37.61
C VAL A 480 -21.93 10.00 -38.00
N THR A 481 -21.96 8.86 -38.66
CA THR A 481 -23.19 8.11 -38.93
C THR A 481 -23.18 6.89 -37.99
N GLY A 482 -23.90 6.94 -36.93
CA GLY A 482 -24.04 5.79 -36.00
C GLY A 482 -24.77 6.21 -34.74
N THR A 483 -25.56 5.32 -34.19
CA THR A 483 -26.42 5.39 -33.00
C THR A 483 -26.20 6.63 -32.11
N THR A 484 -27.17 7.52 -32.12
CA THR A 484 -27.29 8.67 -31.21
C THR A 484 -27.09 8.21 -29.75
N LEU A 485 -26.11 8.79 -29.07
CA LEU A 485 -26.08 8.75 -27.60
C LEU A 485 -27.39 9.36 -27.12
N GLY A 486 -28.26 8.56 -26.52
CA GLY A 486 -29.37 9.07 -25.77
C GLY A 486 -28.92 10.06 -24.69
N ALA A 487 -29.82 10.82 -24.10
CA ALA A 487 -29.47 11.71 -22.99
C ALA A 487 -28.77 10.91 -21.90
N LEU A 488 -27.48 11.15 -21.74
CA LEU A 488 -26.67 10.50 -20.71
C LEU A 488 -27.26 10.83 -19.34
N ASN A 489 -27.45 9.80 -18.51
CA ASN A 489 -28.00 9.92 -17.18
C ASN A 489 -27.01 9.40 -16.16
N THR A 490 -26.70 10.18 -15.14
CA THR A 490 -25.81 9.77 -14.05
C THR A 490 -26.28 8.52 -13.32
N GLY A 491 -27.59 8.30 -13.24
CA GLY A 491 -28.21 7.18 -12.54
C GLY A 491 -28.64 6.01 -13.44
N GLY A 492 -28.36 6.06 -14.75
CA GLY A 492 -28.88 5.08 -15.72
C GLY A 492 -28.50 3.64 -15.40
N MET A 493 -27.27 3.42 -14.93
CA MET A 493 -26.73 2.11 -14.57
C MET A 493 -26.64 1.87 -13.05
N ALA A 494 -27.28 2.71 -12.21
CA ALA A 494 -27.24 2.56 -10.76
C ALA A 494 -27.74 1.17 -10.29
N GLU A 495 -28.79 0.64 -10.92
CA GLU A 495 -29.31 -0.71 -10.63
C GLU A 495 -28.32 -1.81 -11.02
N THR A 496 -27.59 -1.62 -12.12
CA THR A 496 -26.56 -2.57 -12.55
C THR A 496 -25.42 -2.61 -11.54
N VAL A 497 -24.93 -1.46 -11.07
CA VAL A 497 -23.90 -1.38 -10.02
C VAL A 497 -24.38 -2.03 -8.72
N LEU A 498 -25.63 -1.77 -8.29
CA LEU A 498 -26.22 -2.42 -7.13
C LEU A 498 -26.29 -3.94 -7.29
N ASN A 499 -26.77 -4.43 -8.44
CA ASN A 499 -26.88 -5.87 -8.71
C ASN A 499 -25.50 -6.54 -8.79
N GLU A 500 -24.50 -5.88 -9.36
CA GLU A 500 -23.12 -6.37 -9.39
C GLU A 500 -22.55 -6.46 -7.98
N ALA A 501 -22.72 -5.44 -7.14
CA ALA A 501 -22.30 -5.45 -5.76
C ALA A 501 -23.04 -6.53 -4.94
N GLN A 502 -24.35 -6.71 -5.15
CA GLN A 502 -25.12 -7.76 -4.50
C GLN A 502 -24.62 -9.16 -4.87
N ASN A 503 -24.37 -9.41 -6.14
CA ASN A 503 -23.83 -10.69 -6.59
C ASN A 503 -22.40 -10.90 -6.08
N ALA A 504 -21.55 -9.88 -6.08
CA ALA A 504 -20.20 -9.93 -5.53
C ALA A 504 -20.23 -10.25 -4.03
N THR A 505 -21.03 -9.53 -3.23
CA THR A 505 -21.16 -9.78 -1.79
C THR A 505 -21.66 -11.18 -1.49
N ARG A 506 -22.60 -11.72 -2.24
CA ARG A 506 -23.12 -13.09 -2.08
C ARG A 506 -22.06 -14.16 -2.36
N ILE A 507 -21.29 -14.00 -3.46
CA ILE A 507 -20.20 -14.92 -3.79
C ILE A 507 -19.09 -14.83 -2.74
N TYR A 508 -18.69 -13.65 -2.33
CA TYR A 508 -17.62 -13.46 -1.35
C TYR A 508 -18.05 -13.95 0.05
N ASN A 509 -19.30 -13.76 0.42
CA ASN A 509 -19.86 -14.39 1.64
C ASN A 509 -19.72 -15.91 1.61
N ALA A 510 -20.01 -16.54 0.46
CA ALA A 510 -19.91 -18.00 0.32
C ALA A 510 -18.46 -18.50 0.34
N PHE A 511 -17.50 -17.69 -0.16
CA PHE A 511 -16.10 -18.08 -0.21
C PHE A 511 -15.31 -17.70 1.05
N PHE A 512 -15.64 -16.58 1.69
CA PHE A 512 -14.81 -15.99 2.74
C PHE A 512 -15.53 -15.88 4.09
N GLY A 513 -16.87 -15.93 4.12
CA GLY A 513 -17.68 -15.72 5.32
C GLY A 513 -18.29 -14.31 5.38
N LYS A 514 -19.12 -14.09 6.39
CA LYS A 514 -19.92 -12.86 6.53
C LYS A 514 -19.07 -11.66 6.96
N LEU A 515 -19.42 -10.49 6.41
CA LEU A 515 -18.90 -9.21 6.86
C LEU A 515 -19.49 -8.82 8.23
N PRO A 516 -18.77 -8.02 9.04
CA PRO A 516 -19.27 -7.46 10.29
C PRO A 516 -20.28 -6.34 10.09
N TYR A 517 -20.33 -5.80 8.89
CA TYR A 517 -21.11 -4.61 8.56
C TYR A 517 -22.58 -4.94 8.30
N LYS A 518 -23.44 -3.94 8.48
CA LYS A 518 -24.87 -4.01 8.13
C LYS A 518 -25.21 -3.29 6.84
N ARG A 519 -24.25 -2.57 6.29
CA ARG A 519 -24.42 -1.66 5.17
C ARG A 519 -23.19 -1.65 4.29
N LEU A 520 -23.39 -1.41 2.99
CA LEU A 520 -22.33 -1.10 2.04
C LEU A 520 -22.83 -0.02 1.07
N ALA A 521 -22.19 1.13 1.06
CA ALA A 521 -22.52 2.24 0.18
C ALA A 521 -21.50 2.36 -0.94
N MET A 522 -21.98 2.71 -2.13
CA MET A 522 -21.16 3.04 -3.29
C MET A 522 -21.49 4.46 -3.72
N THR A 523 -20.49 5.34 -3.79
CA THR A 523 -20.65 6.72 -4.24
C THR A 523 -20.01 6.91 -5.61
N GLN A 524 -20.76 7.50 -6.54
CA GLN A 524 -20.28 7.82 -7.88
C GLN A 524 -19.29 8.99 -7.82
N GLN A 525 -18.09 8.77 -8.35
CA GLN A 525 -17.06 9.78 -8.41
C GLN A 525 -16.99 10.43 -9.79
N PRO A 526 -16.71 11.74 -9.87
CA PRO A 526 -16.52 12.44 -11.14
C PRO A 526 -15.25 11.99 -11.88
N ALA A 527 -14.34 11.26 -11.24
CA ALA A 527 -13.17 10.68 -11.89
C ALA A 527 -13.52 9.43 -12.71
N GLY A 528 -13.02 9.35 -13.96
CA GLY A 528 -13.34 8.23 -14.87
C GLY A 528 -12.56 6.94 -14.58
N PHE A 529 -11.45 7.01 -13.83
CA PHE A 529 -10.48 5.93 -13.72
C PHE A 529 -9.95 5.72 -12.31
N PHE A 530 -10.78 5.91 -11.30
CA PHE A 530 -10.40 5.80 -9.91
C PHE A 530 -11.48 5.07 -9.11
N GLY A 531 -11.15 3.86 -8.63
CA GLY A 531 -11.90 3.16 -7.60
C GLY A 531 -11.15 3.22 -6.28
N GLN A 532 -11.85 3.26 -5.17
CA GLN A 532 -11.29 3.14 -3.84
C GLN A 532 -12.34 2.57 -2.89
N ALA A 533 -11.94 1.62 -2.07
CA ALA A 533 -12.79 1.09 -1.02
C ALA A 533 -12.33 1.59 0.35
N TRP A 534 -13.31 2.01 1.16
CA TRP A 534 -13.18 2.20 2.60
C TRP A 534 -14.19 1.29 3.32
N PRO A 535 -14.04 1.03 4.61
CA PRO A 535 -15.01 0.20 5.32
C PRO A 535 -16.42 0.77 5.14
N THR A 536 -17.33 -0.04 4.60
CA THR A 536 -18.73 0.32 4.29
C THR A 536 -18.96 1.43 3.26
N LEU A 537 -17.90 2.00 2.65
CA LEU A 537 -17.99 3.10 1.70
C LEU A 537 -17.03 2.89 0.52
N VAL A 538 -17.59 2.65 -0.65
CA VAL A 538 -16.83 2.44 -1.91
C VAL A 538 -17.00 3.64 -2.82
N PHE A 539 -15.88 4.18 -3.32
CA PHE A 539 -15.85 5.24 -4.30
C PHE A 539 -15.73 4.64 -5.69
N MET A 540 -16.79 4.80 -6.50
CA MET A 540 -16.90 4.19 -7.82
C MET A 540 -16.66 5.21 -8.93
N PRO A 541 -15.80 4.92 -9.93
CA PRO A 541 -15.63 5.82 -11.06
C PRO A 541 -16.93 5.97 -11.84
N TYR A 542 -17.21 7.15 -12.39
CA TYR A 542 -18.45 7.36 -13.18
C TYR A 542 -18.55 6.40 -14.38
N THR A 543 -17.40 5.94 -14.91
CA THR A 543 -17.36 4.95 -16.02
C THR A 543 -18.02 3.62 -15.67
N ALA A 544 -18.10 3.27 -14.38
CA ALA A 544 -18.83 2.08 -13.93
C ALA A 544 -20.35 2.20 -14.11
N PHE A 545 -20.86 3.41 -14.25
CA PHE A 545 -22.30 3.72 -14.42
C PHE A 545 -22.73 3.86 -15.89
N PHE A 546 -21.85 3.58 -16.83
CA PHE A 546 -22.17 3.58 -18.26
C PHE A 546 -22.24 2.17 -18.83
N GLY A 547 -23.14 1.96 -19.76
CA GLY A 547 -23.22 0.73 -20.54
C GLY A 547 -22.03 0.57 -21.51
N ASP A 548 -21.92 -0.60 -22.12
CA ASP A 548 -20.83 -0.89 -23.07
C ASP A 548 -20.84 0.05 -24.28
N THR A 549 -22.03 0.43 -24.77
CA THR A 549 -22.20 1.34 -25.91
C THR A 549 -21.66 2.74 -25.57
N GLU A 550 -22.06 3.28 -24.41
CA GLU A 550 -21.62 4.59 -23.96
C GLU A 550 -20.10 4.61 -23.71
N ARG A 551 -19.55 3.55 -23.11
CA ARG A 551 -18.11 3.42 -22.88
C ARG A 551 -17.32 3.42 -24.19
N VAL A 552 -17.78 2.69 -25.21
CA VAL A 552 -17.13 2.68 -26.54
C VAL A 552 -17.23 4.05 -27.21
N GLN A 553 -18.40 4.69 -27.17
CA GLN A 553 -18.64 5.95 -27.85
C GLN A 553 -17.94 7.13 -27.17
N LEU A 554 -17.95 7.18 -25.82
CA LEU A 554 -17.33 8.27 -25.06
C LEU A 554 -15.82 8.14 -24.92
N PHE A 555 -15.32 6.92 -24.77
CA PHE A 555 -13.92 6.67 -24.39
C PHE A 555 -13.14 5.81 -25.38
N GLY A 556 -13.78 5.31 -26.44
CA GLY A 556 -13.13 4.39 -27.38
C GLY A 556 -12.78 3.03 -26.79
N ILE A 557 -13.29 2.70 -25.61
CA ILE A 557 -13.00 1.48 -24.88
C ILE A 557 -13.74 0.32 -25.56
N ARG A 558 -13.03 -0.49 -26.35
CA ARG A 558 -13.58 -1.69 -26.98
C ARG A 558 -13.50 -2.89 -26.04
N GLY A 559 -14.60 -3.64 -25.93
CA GLY A 559 -14.65 -4.83 -25.11
C GLY A 559 -13.60 -5.85 -25.50
N GLY A 560 -12.74 -6.26 -24.57
CA GLY A 560 -11.72 -7.30 -24.70
C GLY A 560 -10.35 -6.99 -24.12
N THR A 561 -9.96 -5.71 -24.04
CA THR A 561 -8.66 -5.28 -23.50
C THR A 561 -8.75 -4.55 -22.16
N ASP A 562 -9.96 -4.19 -21.71
CA ASP A 562 -10.17 -3.28 -20.58
C ASP A 562 -11.04 -3.94 -19.49
N GLY A 563 -10.66 -5.14 -19.06
CA GLY A 563 -11.39 -5.93 -18.05
C GLY A 563 -11.66 -5.22 -16.74
N PHE A 564 -10.73 -4.40 -16.27
CA PHE A 564 -10.84 -3.69 -14.97
C PHE A 564 -12.13 -2.86 -14.80
N TRP A 565 -12.56 -2.14 -15.85
CA TRP A 565 -13.72 -1.22 -15.76
C TRP A 565 -15.07 -1.93 -15.67
N ARG A 566 -15.14 -3.18 -16.09
CA ARG A 566 -16.35 -4.01 -16.02
C ARG A 566 -16.51 -4.68 -14.67
N GLU A 567 -15.42 -4.98 -14.01
CA GLU A 567 -15.38 -5.71 -12.77
C GLU A 567 -14.91 -4.84 -11.59
N VAL A 568 -14.77 -3.51 -11.78
CA VAL A 568 -14.32 -2.59 -10.72
C VAL A 568 -15.20 -2.66 -9.47
N ALA A 569 -16.52 -2.81 -9.62
CA ALA A 569 -17.43 -2.97 -8.49
C ALA A 569 -17.12 -4.24 -7.70
N ALA A 570 -16.85 -5.35 -8.38
CA ALA A 570 -16.51 -6.62 -7.73
C ALA A 570 -15.17 -6.51 -7.00
N HIS A 571 -14.17 -5.85 -7.59
CA HIS A 571 -12.85 -5.61 -6.97
C HIS A 571 -12.98 -4.75 -5.70
N GLU A 572 -13.60 -3.59 -5.79
CA GLU A 572 -13.75 -2.67 -4.66
C GLU A 572 -14.63 -3.23 -3.53
N VAL A 573 -15.65 -4.01 -3.87
CA VAL A 573 -16.44 -4.73 -2.87
C VAL A 573 -15.60 -5.79 -2.15
N ALA A 574 -14.67 -6.46 -2.82
CA ALA A 574 -13.81 -7.47 -2.19
C ALA A 574 -12.91 -6.87 -1.10
N HIS A 575 -12.54 -5.61 -1.21
CA HIS A 575 -11.78 -4.92 -0.16
C HIS A 575 -12.52 -4.82 1.18
N GLN A 576 -13.84 -5.03 1.22
CA GLN A 576 -14.55 -5.10 2.50
C GLN A 576 -14.06 -6.29 3.35
N TRP A 577 -13.61 -7.39 2.70
CA TRP A 577 -12.90 -8.51 3.34
C TRP A 577 -11.40 -8.23 3.44
N TRP A 578 -10.75 -7.92 2.30
CA TRP A 578 -9.31 -7.87 2.12
C TRP A 578 -8.79 -6.43 2.15
N GLY A 579 -8.25 -6.02 3.28
CA GLY A 579 -7.83 -4.66 3.58
C GLY A 579 -8.62 -4.02 4.72
N HIS A 580 -9.91 -4.36 4.88
CA HIS A 580 -10.74 -3.78 5.93
C HIS A 580 -11.08 -4.75 7.05
N THR A 581 -11.83 -5.81 6.81
CA THR A 581 -12.11 -6.81 7.87
C THR A 581 -10.82 -7.52 8.28
N VAL A 582 -9.98 -7.87 7.32
CA VAL A 582 -8.62 -8.37 7.53
C VAL A 582 -7.67 -7.42 6.84
N GLY A 583 -6.86 -6.70 7.62
CA GLY A 583 -5.85 -5.76 7.13
C GLY A 583 -4.49 -6.43 6.93
N TRP A 584 -3.43 -5.63 6.90
CA TRP A 584 -2.04 -6.10 6.75
C TRP A 584 -1.10 -5.39 7.73
N THR A 585 -0.12 -6.12 8.28
CA THR A 585 0.78 -5.60 9.31
C THR A 585 1.83 -4.63 8.78
N SER A 586 2.25 -4.81 7.54
CA SER A 586 3.28 -3.98 6.92
C SER A 586 3.15 -3.93 5.40
N TYR A 587 3.95 -3.10 4.74
CA TYR A 587 3.99 -3.04 3.28
C TYR A 587 4.37 -4.39 2.63
N HIS A 588 5.06 -5.28 3.36
CA HIS A 588 5.36 -6.65 2.92
C HIS A 588 4.11 -7.51 2.71
N ASP A 589 3.03 -7.16 3.39
CA ASP A 589 1.81 -7.95 3.47
C ASP A 589 0.67 -7.36 2.62
N GLN A 590 0.85 -6.14 2.11
CA GLN A 590 -0.16 -5.41 1.31
C GLN A 590 -0.62 -6.17 0.06
N TRP A 591 0.23 -7.04 -0.51
CA TRP A 591 -0.15 -7.88 -1.65
C TRP A 591 -1.38 -8.76 -1.38
N MET A 592 -1.64 -9.07 -0.09
CA MET A 592 -2.84 -9.83 0.32
C MET A 592 -4.12 -9.00 0.24
N SER A 593 -4.05 -7.66 0.34
CA SER A 593 -5.22 -6.82 0.08
C SER A 593 -5.55 -6.80 -1.42
N GLU A 594 -4.67 -6.26 -2.22
CA GLU A 594 -4.89 -6.03 -3.64
C GLU A 594 -4.93 -7.33 -4.47
N GLY A 595 -4.03 -8.27 -4.18
CA GLY A 595 -4.01 -9.57 -4.84
C GLY A 595 -5.24 -10.41 -4.52
N PHE A 596 -5.75 -10.36 -3.28
CA PHE A 596 -6.94 -11.07 -2.87
C PHE A 596 -8.21 -10.44 -3.45
N ALA A 597 -8.27 -9.11 -3.56
CA ALA A 597 -9.37 -8.42 -4.23
C ALA A 597 -9.40 -8.74 -5.74
N GLU A 598 -8.25 -8.75 -6.41
CA GLU A 598 -8.14 -9.12 -7.82
C GLU A 598 -8.47 -10.60 -8.04
N PHE A 599 -8.04 -11.50 -7.16
CA PHE A 599 -8.47 -12.90 -7.15
C PHE A 599 -10.00 -13.04 -6.98
N SER A 600 -10.58 -12.27 -6.06
CA SER A 600 -12.03 -12.28 -5.81
C SER A 600 -12.82 -11.87 -7.04
N THR A 601 -12.30 -10.92 -7.83
CA THR A 601 -12.86 -10.54 -9.12
C THR A 601 -12.94 -11.74 -10.09
N SER A 602 -11.95 -12.65 -10.07
CA SER A 602 -12.01 -13.87 -10.88
C SER A 602 -13.15 -14.82 -10.48
N LEU A 603 -13.45 -14.89 -9.17
CA LEU A 603 -14.61 -15.66 -8.68
C LEU A 603 -15.94 -15.07 -9.18
N PHE A 604 -16.04 -13.74 -9.16
CA PHE A 604 -17.22 -13.06 -9.72
C PHE A 604 -17.41 -13.39 -11.21
N ILE A 605 -16.33 -13.34 -12.01
CA ILE A 605 -16.37 -13.71 -13.42
C ILE A 605 -16.79 -15.17 -13.59
N GLN A 606 -16.21 -16.08 -12.83
CA GLN A 606 -16.45 -17.51 -12.94
C GLN A 606 -17.88 -17.90 -12.55
N TYR A 607 -18.40 -17.39 -11.44
CA TYR A 607 -19.66 -17.86 -10.83
C TYR A 607 -20.86 -16.97 -11.15
N VAL A 608 -20.68 -15.67 -11.34
CA VAL A 608 -21.77 -14.74 -11.68
C VAL A 608 -21.92 -14.61 -13.19
N LYS A 609 -20.85 -14.31 -13.89
CA LYS A 609 -20.90 -14.18 -15.38
C LYS A 609 -20.96 -15.57 -16.05
N LYS A 610 -20.48 -16.64 -15.41
CA LYS A 610 -20.45 -18.03 -15.89
C LYS A 610 -19.83 -18.19 -17.28
N ASP A 611 -18.83 -17.38 -17.58
CA ASP A 611 -18.15 -17.33 -18.88
C ASP A 611 -16.70 -17.85 -18.72
N THR A 612 -16.47 -19.09 -19.11
CA THR A 612 -15.14 -19.74 -19.03
C THR A 612 -14.10 -19.03 -19.91
N ASN A 613 -14.50 -18.49 -21.06
CA ASN A 613 -13.56 -17.78 -21.93
C ASN A 613 -13.13 -16.45 -21.30
N LYS A 614 -14.05 -15.70 -20.71
CA LYS A 614 -13.70 -14.50 -19.94
C LYS A 614 -12.83 -14.81 -18.75
N PHE A 615 -13.09 -15.91 -18.04
CA PHE A 615 -12.25 -16.36 -16.92
C PHE A 615 -10.82 -16.66 -17.36
N ILE A 616 -10.65 -17.41 -18.45
CA ILE A 616 -9.33 -17.69 -19.01
C ILE A 616 -8.64 -16.40 -19.47
N SER A 617 -9.33 -15.55 -20.21
CA SER A 617 -8.81 -14.26 -20.70
C SER A 617 -8.42 -13.32 -19.56
N PHE A 618 -9.18 -13.31 -18.46
CA PHE A 618 -8.80 -12.56 -17.25
C PHE A 618 -7.42 -12.99 -16.75
N TRP A 619 -7.19 -14.27 -16.56
CA TRP A 619 -5.90 -14.80 -16.08
C TRP A 619 -4.77 -14.62 -17.10
N GLU A 620 -5.04 -14.71 -18.39
CA GLU A 620 -4.06 -14.39 -19.43
C GLU A 620 -3.62 -12.91 -19.35
N ASN A 621 -4.56 -12.00 -19.14
CA ASN A 621 -4.26 -10.59 -18.95
C ASN A 621 -3.44 -10.35 -17.68
N GLN A 622 -3.78 -11.01 -16.55
CA GLN A 622 -2.97 -10.93 -15.34
C GLN A 622 -1.54 -11.43 -15.57
N ARG A 623 -1.37 -12.55 -16.27
CA ARG A 623 -0.05 -13.09 -16.64
C ARG A 623 0.75 -12.09 -17.48
N ASN A 624 0.13 -11.51 -18.50
CA ASN A 624 0.80 -10.54 -19.38
C ASN A 624 1.28 -9.30 -18.61
N ARG A 625 0.50 -8.81 -17.66
CA ARG A 625 0.90 -7.68 -16.79
C ARG A 625 2.17 -7.99 -15.98
N ILE A 626 2.40 -9.25 -15.61
CA ILE A 626 3.59 -9.70 -14.86
C ILE A 626 4.80 -9.85 -15.80
N LEU A 627 4.57 -10.32 -17.02
CA LEU A 627 5.63 -10.75 -17.96
C LEU A 627 6.09 -9.67 -18.93
N GLU A 628 5.20 -8.74 -19.30
CA GLU A 628 5.47 -7.78 -20.36
C GLU A 628 6.10 -6.50 -19.83
N SER A 629 7.13 -6.06 -20.54
CA SER A 629 7.73 -4.74 -20.32
C SER A 629 6.88 -3.64 -20.97
N THR A 630 6.71 -2.53 -20.28
CA THR A 630 5.92 -1.38 -20.75
C THR A 630 6.70 -0.08 -20.51
N PRO A 631 6.31 1.04 -21.12
CA PRO A 631 6.89 2.34 -20.75
C PRO A 631 6.71 2.68 -19.26
N ARG A 632 5.61 2.25 -18.63
CA ARG A 632 5.36 2.44 -17.19
C ARG A 632 6.34 1.67 -16.30
N THR A 633 6.88 0.56 -16.78
CA THR A 633 7.86 -0.28 -16.10
C THR A 633 9.29 0.02 -16.55
N MET A 634 9.54 1.16 -17.17
CA MET A 634 10.84 1.56 -17.72
C MET A 634 11.48 0.50 -18.64
N GLY A 635 10.65 -0.30 -19.33
CA GLY A 635 11.11 -1.39 -20.19
C GLY A 635 11.53 -2.67 -19.45
N LEU A 636 11.37 -2.72 -18.13
CA LEU A 636 11.65 -3.91 -17.32
C LEU A 636 10.46 -4.86 -17.31
N LYS A 637 10.75 -6.15 -17.23
CA LYS A 637 9.74 -7.18 -16.96
C LYS A 637 9.44 -7.20 -15.46
N PRO A 638 8.20 -6.96 -15.02
CA PRO A 638 7.89 -6.76 -13.61
C PRO A 638 8.43 -7.85 -12.67
N TYR A 639 8.25 -9.12 -13.01
CA TYR A 639 8.65 -10.24 -12.16
C TYR A 639 10.16 -10.30 -11.87
N THR A 640 11.01 -9.67 -12.71
CA THR A 640 12.47 -9.70 -12.54
C THR A 640 12.99 -8.71 -11.52
N VAL A 641 12.17 -7.73 -11.12
CA VAL A 641 12.61 -6.63 -10.25
C VAL A 641 12.61 -7.02 -8.78
N GLY A 642 11.59 -7.73 -8.32
CA GLY A 642 11.50 -8.19 -6.94
C GLY A 642 10.22 -8.98 -6.67
N PRO A 643 10.11 -9.61 -5.50
CA PRO A 643 8.93 -10.36 -5.08
C PRO A 643 7.76 -9.45 -4.67
N VAL A 644 6.57 -10.03 -4.51
CA VAL A 644 5.37 -9.29 -4.09
C VAL A 644 5.50 -8.64 -2.71
N THR A 645 6.30 -9.23 -1.83
CA THR A 645 6.55 -8.74 -0.47
C THR A 645 7.37 -7.46 -0.40
N GLN A 646 7.97 -7.02 -1.49
CA GLN A 646 8.58 -5.68 -1.54
C GLN A 646 7.56 -4.54 -1.71
N GLY A 647 6.30 -4.88 -2.00
CA GLY A 647 5.24 -3.90 -2.02
C GLY A 647 5.53 -2.71 -2.94
N TYR A 648 5.13 -1.51 -2.50
CA TYR A 648 5.37 -0.28 -3.27
C TYR A 648 6.85 0.14 -3.37
N ARG A 649 7.75 -0.46 -2.58
CA ARG A 649 9.20 -0.27 -2.75
C ARG A 649 9.72 -0.75 -4.10
N LEU A 650 8.96 -1.59 -4.82
CA LEU A 650 9.26 -1.96 -6.21
C LEU A 650 9.20 -0.76 -7.17
N ASN A 651 8.49 0.31 -6.81
CA ASN A 651 8.43 1.54 -7.60
C ASN A 651 9.64 2.43 -7.30
N SER A 652 10.30 2.90 -8.34
CA SER A 652 11.40 3.86 -8.23
C SER A 652 11.59 4.63 -9.53
N ALA A 653 12.42 5.65 -9.51
CA ALA A 653 12.83 6.36 -10.73
C ALA A 653 13.49 5.43 -11.76
N LYS A 654 14.09 4.32 -11.33
CA LYS A 654 14.75 3.34 -12.22
C LYS A 654 13.83 2.20 -12.68
N THR A 655 12.78 1.89 -11.92
CA THR A 655 11.90 0.74 -12.21
C THR A 655 10.52 1.19 -12.72
N GLY A 656 10.16 2.46 -12.54
CA GLY A 656 8.82 2.94 -12.86
C GLY A 656 7.76 2.40 -11.90
N ALA A 657 6.54 2.14 -12.41
CA ALA A 657 5.39 1.72 -11.62
C ALA A 657 5.21 0.18 -11.60
N ILE A 658 6.24 -0.54 -11.19
CA ILE A 658 6.26 -2.03 -11.19
C ILE A 658 5.33 -2.62 -10.13
N ALA A 659 5.17 -1.97 -8.98
CA ALA A 659 4.39 -2.50 -7.87
C ALA A 659 2.97 -2.91 -8.30
N GLN A 660 2.29 -2.08 -9.10
CA GLN A 660 0.95 -2.39 -9.60
C GLN A 660 0.90 -3.63 -10.50
N SER A 661 1.99 -3.91 -11.21
CA SER A 661 2.12 -5.11 -12.06
C SER A 661 2.53 -6.36 -11.30
N MET A 662 2.82 -6.23 -9.99
CA MET A 662 3.22 -7.34 -9.14
C MET A 662 2.19 -7.62 -8.04
N ILE A 663 1.84 -6.62 -7.25
CA ILE A 663 0.97 -6.79 -6.07
C ILE A 663 -0.41 -7.34 -6.49
N TYR A 664 -1.03 -6.74 -7.51
CA TYR A 664 -2.34 -7.14 -8.02
C TYR A 664 -2.29 -8.50 -8.75
N PRO A 665 -1.65 -8.62 -9.92
CA PRO A 665 -1.76 -9.83 -10.73
C PRO A 665 -0.98 -11.02 -10.16
N LYS A 666 0.24 -10.83 -9.63
CA LYS A 666 1.00 -11.95 -9.06
C LYS A 666 0.40 -12.38 -7.72
N GLY A 667 -0.07 -11.42 -6.90
CA GLY A 667 -0.81 -11.72 -5.69
C GLY A 667 -2.07 -12.55 -5.96
N ALA A 668 -2.85 -12.17 -6.98
CA ALA A 668 -4.01 -12.95 -7.41
C ALA A 668 -3.64 -14.35 -7.91
N PHE A 669 -2.56 -14.48 -8.71
CA PHE A 669 -2.09 -15.79 -9.18
C PHE A 669 -1.66 -16.73 -8.06
N ILE A 670 -1.03 -16.21 -7.01
CA ILE A 670 -0.65 -17.01 -5.83
C ILE A 670 -1.90 -17.69 -5.24
N LEU A 671 -2.99 -16.93 -5.04
CA LEU A 671 -4.25 -17.50 -4.57
C LEU A 671 -4.87 -18.46 -5.59
N HIS A 672 -4.85 -18.11 -6.86
CA HIS A 672 -5.41 -18.95 -7.90
C HIS A 672 -4.72 -20.30 -7.99
N MET A 673 -3.39 -20.32 -8.00
CA MET A 673 -2.60 -21.56 -7.99
C MET A 673 -2.92 -22.39 -6.72
N LEU A 674 -2.95 -21.75 -5.54
CA LEU A 674 -3.27 -22.43 -4.28
C LEU A 674 -4.68 -23.02 -4.31
N ARG A 675 -5.68 -22.26 -4.77
CA ARG A 675 -7.06 -22.70 -4.95
C ARG A 675 -7.15 -23.90 -5.87
N MET A 676 -6.48 -23.84 -7.05
CA MET A 676 -6.56 -24.89 -8.06
C MET A 676 -5.85 -26.17 -7.62
N MET A 677 -4.79 -26.07 -6.81
CA MET A 677 -4.19 -27.26 -6.18
C MET A 677 -5.12 -27.92 -5.14
N MET A 678 -6.01 -27.14 -4.49
CA MET A 678 -6.99 -27.64 -3.53
C MET A 678 -8.32 -28.06 -4.18
N PHE A 679 -8.54 -27.73 -5.45
CA PHE A 679 -9.80 -27.94 -6.16
C PHE A 679 -10.09 -29.44 -6.37
N ASP A 680 -11.26 -29.90 -5.94
CA ASP A 680 -11.68 -31.27 -6.16
C ASP A 680 -12.37 -31.46 -7.51
N HIS A 681 -11.62 -31.92 -8.47
CA HIS A 681 -12.11 -32.16 -9.82
C HIS A 681 -12.97 -33.43 -9.95
N ARG A 682 -12.96 -34.35 -8.97
CA ARG A 682 -13.54 -35.69 -9.10
C ARG A 682 -14.85 -35.88 -8.33
N LYS A 683 -14.93 -35.35 -7.11
CA LYS A 683 -16.05 -35.61 -6.21
C LYS A 683 -17.18 -34.60 -6.27
N GLY A 684 -17.05 -33.55 -7.08
CA GLY A 684 -18.05 -32.50 -7.18
C GLY A 684 -18.05 -31.48 -6.02
N THR A 685 -17.18 -31.66 -5.04
CA THR A 685 -17.01 -30.72 -3.92
C THR A 685 -16.24 -29.47 -4.32
N LYS A 686 -15.60 -29.49 -5.51
CA LYS A 686 -14.97 -28.33 -6.16
C LYS A 686 -14.11 -27.48 -5.21
N ASP A 687 -14.63 -26.31 -4.79
CA ASP A 687 -13.94 -25.31 -3.99
C ASP A 687 -14.10 -25.47 -2.47
N GLU A 688 -14.87 -26.45 -1.97
CA GLU A 688 -15.19 -26.55 -0.54
C GLU A 688 -13.98 -26.47 0.38
N ARG A 689 -12.86 -27.09 0.02
CA ARG A 689 -11.62 -27.05 0.81
C ARG A 689 -11.05 -25.65 0.88
N PHE A 690 -10.96 -24.98 -0.27
CA PHE A 690 -10.46 -23.62 -0.34
C PHE A 690 -11.42 -22.63 0.36
N GLN A 691 -12.73 -22.78 0.17
CA GLN A 691 -13.74 -21.98 0.86
C GLN A 691 -13.62 -22.13 2.38
N LYS A 692 -13.48 -23.38 2.87
CA LYS A 692 -13.33 -23.62 4.30
C LYS A 692 -12.04 -22.98 4.83
N MET A 693 -10.92 -23.11 4.10
CA MET A 693 -9.67 -22.46 4.47
C MET A 693 -9.83 -20.96 4.61
N MET A 694 -10.43 -20.31 3.62
CA MET A 694 -10.60 -18.85 3.60
C MET A 694 -11.58 -18.36 4.66
N THR A 695 -12.67 -19.11 4.89
CA THR A 695 -13.66 -18.79 5.94
C THR A 695 -13.06 -18.91 7.34
N ASP A 696 -12.30 -19.99 7.61
CA ASP A 696 -11.65 -20.20 8.90
C ASP A 696 -10.51 -19.16 9.11
N PHE A 697 -9.82 -18.77 8.02
CA PHE A 697 -8.82 -17.71 8.05
C PHE A 697 -9.44 -16.38 8.42
N LEU A 698 -10.52 -15.97 7.77
CA LEU A 698 -11.24 -14.75 8.09
C LEU A 698 -11.74 -14.77 9.55
N ALA A 699 -12.35 -15.87 9.98
CA ALA A 699 -12.92 -15.97 11.32
C ALA A 699 -11.86 -15.87 12.43
N SER A 700 -10.66 -16.43 12.19
CA SER A 700 -9.55 -16.39 13.17
C SER A 700 -8.81 -15.07 13.20
N HIS A 701 -8.88 -14.29 12.13
CA HIS A 701 -8.20 -13.00 11.98
C HIS A 701 -9.18 -11.83 11.77
N TYR A 702 -10.41 -12.05 12.22
CA TYR A 702 -11.45 -11.04 12.16
C TYR A 702 -11.01 -9.74 12.86
N ASN A 703 -11.17 -8.61 12.16
CA ASN A 703 -10.81 -7.27 12.65
C ASN A 703 -9.35 -7.14 13.12
N LYS A 704 -8.44 -7.80 12.40
CA LYS A 704 -6.99 -7.78 12.71
C LYS A 704 -6.17 -7.49 11.45
N ASP A 705 -5.00 -6.96 11.67
CA ASP A 705 -3.96 -6.92 10.66
C ASP A 705 -3.18 -8.25 10.69
N ILE A 706 -2.84 -8.74 9.50
CA ILE A 706 -2.18 -10.04 9.30
C ILE A 706 -0.87 -9.90 8.55
N SER A 707 0.01 -10.86 8.80
CA SER A 707 1.23 -11.05 8.02
C SER A 707 1.06 -12.15 6.94
N THR A 708 1.95 -12.15 5.98
CA THR A 708 2.09 -13.24 5.00
C THR A 708 2.26 -14.60 5.68
N ASN A 709 2.95 -14.64 6.84
CA ASN A 709 3.12 -15.85 7.61
C ASN A 709 1.82 -16.38 8.25
N ASP A 710 0.94 -15.49 8.70
CA ASP A 710 -0.38 -15.89 9.21
C ASP A 710 -1.21 -16.58 8.12
N PHE A 711 -1.19 -16.04 6.90
CA PHE A 711 -1.85 -16.66 5.76
C PHE A 711 -1.23 -18.02 5.41
N LYS A 712 0.10 -18.13 5.40
CA LYS A 712 0.80 -19.40 5.16
C LYS A 712 0.40 -20.47 6.17
N ILE A 713 0.45 -20.15 7.47
CA ILE A 713 0.04 -21.06 8.55
C ILE A 713 -1.43 -21.50 8.41
N ALA A 714 -2.31 -20.60 8.00
CA ALA A 714 -3.71 -20.94 7.76
C ALA A 714 -3.86 -21.90 6.56
N ALA A 715 -3.15 -21.66 5.46
CA ALA A 715 -3.19 -22.51 4.27
C ALA A 715 -2.62 -23.92 4.53
N GLU A 716 -1.57 -24.03 5.32
CA GLU A 716 -0.92 -25.30 5.70
C GLU A 716 -1.89 -26.28 6.41
N LYS A 717 -2.90 -25.79 7.12
CA LYS A 717 -3.93 -26.63 7.77
C LYS A 717 -4.83 -27.37 6.76
N TYR A 718 -4.83 -26.96 5.49
CA TYR A 718 -5.75 -27.44 4.45
C TYR A 718 -5.07 -28.09 3.26
N ILE A 719 -3.75 -28.31 3.32
CA ILE A 719 -3.02 -28.94 2.23
C ILE A 719 -3.48 -30.36 1.94
N LEU A 720 -3.38 -30.76 0.69
CA LEU A 720 -3.54 -32.13 0.25
C LEU A 720 -2.20 -32.87 0.30
N PRO A 721 -2.17 -34.20 0.44
CA PRO A 721 -0.90 -34.97 0.40
C PRO A 721 -0.04 -34.69 -0.85
N ALA A 722 -0.67 -34.36 -1.98
CA ALA A 722 0.05 -33.98 -3.22
C ALA A 722 0.72 -32.60 -3.13
N MET A 723 0.30 -31.73 -2.22
CA MET A 723 0.87 -30.40 -1.99
C MET A 723 2.01 -30.43 -0.96
N ASP A 724 2.09 -31.45 -0.14
CA ASP A 724 3.11 -31.66 0.89
C ASP A 724 4.37 -32.27 0.25
N ILE A 725 5.07 -31.47 -0.55
CA ILE A 725 6.24 -31.90 -1.36
C ILE A 725 7.36 -32.41 -0.46
N ASP A 726 7.64 -31.68 0.63
CA ASP A 726 8.74 -31.97 1.55
C ASP A 726 8.34 -32.96 2.67
N LYS A 727 7.07 -33.40 2.68
CA LYS A 727 6.50 -34.34 3.68
C LYS A 727 6.65 -33.83 5.13
N ASN A 728 6.52 -32.54 5.32
CA ASN A 728 6.67 -31.85 6.61
C ASN A 728 5.40 -31.10 7.03
N GLY A 729 4.33 -31.18 6.24
CA GLY A 729 3.07 -30.49 6.48
C GLY A 729 3.13 -28.97 6.19
N LYS A 730 4.15 -28.52 5.46
CA LYS A 730 4.41 -27.12 5.18
C LYS A 730 4.29 -26.77 3.70
N LEU A 731 4.10 -25.47 3.42
CA LEU A 731 4.07 -24.89 2.09
C LEU A 731 5.33 -24.01 1.82
N ASP A 732 6.44 -24.30 2.50
CA ASP A 732 7.68 -23.51 2.33
C ASP A 732 8.08 -23.44 0.85
N TRP A 733 8.11 -24.60 0.14
CA TRP A 733 8.42 -24.67 -1.28
C TRP A 733 7.57 -23.72 -2.15
N PHE A 734 6.27 -23.55 -1.81
CA PHE A 734 5.36 -22.71 -2.57
C PHE A 734 5.56 -21.22 -2.26
N PHE A 735 5.66 -20.87 -0.97
CA PHE A 735 5.85 -19.48 -0.55
C PHE A 735 7.22 -18.95 -0.95
N ASP A 736 8.29 -19.74 -0.79
CA ASP A 736 9.65 -19.33 -1.18
C ASP A 736 9.75 -19.02 -2.68
N GLN A 737 9.08 -19.79 -3.51
CA GLN A 737 9.11 -19.62 -4.96
C GLN A 737 8.19 -18.50 -5.46
N TRP A 738 6.97 -18.44 -4.96
CA TRP A 738 5.94 -17.58 -5.53
C TRP A 738 5.73 -16.27 -4.77
N VAL A 739 5.89 -16.26 -3.45
CA VAL A 739 5.69 -15.08 -2.60
C VAL A 739 7.01 -14.33 -2.40
N TYR A 740 8.07 -15.04 -2.01
CA TYR A 740 9.40 -14.46 -1.75
C TYR A 740 10.34 -14.53 -2.94
N GLY A 741 10.01 -15.31 -3.96
CA GLY A 741 10.83 -15.52 -5.15
C GLY A 741 10.42 -14.73 -6.37
N THR A 742 11.32 -14.73 -7.37
CA THR A 742 11.14 -14.04 -8.65
C THR A 742 11.31 -14.98 -9.86
N GLU A 743 11.57 -16.25 -9.63
CA GLU A 743 11.72 -17.22 -10.73
C GLU A 743 10.42 -17.41 -11.50
N MET A 744 10.53 -17.66 -12.79
CA MET A 744 9.38 -17.82 -13.69
C MET A 744 9.62 -18.98 -14.66
N PRO A 745 8.94 -20.14 -14.47
CA PRO A 745 9.12 -21.30 -15.29
C PRO A 745 8.58 -21.13 -16.72
N SER A 746 9.11 -21.92 -17.65
CA SER A 746 8.52 -22.15 -18.96
C SER A 746 8.22 -23.63 -19.11
N TYR A 747 7.08 -23.96 -19.72
CA TYR A 747 6.64 -25.32 -19.92
C TYR A 747 6.47 -25.64 -21.41
N LYS A 748 6.88 -26.86 -21.81
CA LYS A 748 6.58 -27.45 -23.11
C LYS A 748 5.97 -28.82 -22.89
N PHE A 749 4.75 -29.01 -23.37
CA PHE A 749 4.06 -30.28 -23.37
C PHE A 749 3.97 -30.80 -24.80
N THR A 750 4.66 -31.93 -25.08
CA THR A 750 4.57 -32.65 -26.36
C THR A 750 3.83 -33.96 -26.13
N TYR A 751 2.86 -34.30 -26.99
CA TYR A 751 2.06 -35.50 -26.79
C TYR A 751 1.64 -36.15 -28.09
N THR A 752 1.36 -37.46 -28.00
CA THR A 752 0.77 -38.29 -29.07
C THR A 752 -0.53 -38.92 -28.59
N ILE A 753 -1.46 -39.07 -29.50
CA ILE A 753 -2.72 -39.76 -29.31
C ILE A 753 -2.75 -40.94 -30.29
N THR A 754 -2.76 -42.16 -29.79
CA THR A 754 -2.73 -43.36 -30.59
C THR A 754 -3.88 -44.31 -30.29
N PRO A 755 -4.35 -45.16 -31.26
CA PRO A 755 -5.33 -46.20 -30.94
C PRO A 755 -4.76 -47.16 -29.90
N GLY A 756 -5.59 -47.47 -28.91
CA GLY A 756 -5.31 -48.50 -27.89
C GLY A 756 -6.13 -49.79 -28.12
N SER A 757 -6.01 -50.73 -27.18
CA SER A 757 -6.83 -51.94 -27.20
C SER A 757 -8.30 -51.63 -26.84
N ASN A 758 -9.22 -52.44 -27.40
CA ASN A 758 -10.66 -52.38 -27.11
C ASN A 758 -11.36 -51.02 -27.44
N GLY A 759 -10.93 -50.41 -28.56
CA GLY A 759 -11.52 -49.14 -29.02
C GLY A 759 -11.19 -47.91 -28.14
N LYS A 760 -10.30 -48.04 -27.17
CA LYS A 760 -9.80 -46.95 -26.35
C LYS A 760 -8.70 -46.17 -27.08
N THR A 761 -8.45 -44.97 -26.64
CA THR A 761 -7.37 -44.10 -27.10
C THR A 761 -6.28 -44.03 -26.03
N VAL A 762 -5.01 -43.95 -26.40
CA VAL A 762 -3.87 -43.86 -25.50
C VAL A 762 -3.17 -42.51 -25.70
N LEU A 763 -3.03 -41.75 -24.61
CA LEU A 763 -2.25 -40.54 -24.56
C LEU A 763 -0.88 -40.84 -23.98
N ASN A 764 0.18 -40.44 -24.68
CA ASN A 764 1.55 -40.39 -24.21
C ASN A 764 2.07 -38.95 -24.39
N GLY A 765 2.93 -38.48 -23.49
CA GLY A 765 3.50 -37.14 -23.61
C GLY A 765 4.72 -36.91 -22.75
N LYS A 766 5.30 -35.74 -22.90
CA LYS A 766 6.44 -35.26 -22.12
C LYS A 766 6.17 -33.82 -21.70
N ILE A 767 6.34 -33.50 -20.41
CA ILE A 767 6.29 -32.17 -19.87
C ILE A 767 7.71 -31.74 -19.51
N GLU A 768 8.21 -30.73 -20.17
CA GLU A 768 9.53 -30.14 -19.93
C GLU A 768 9.33 -28.82 -19.16
N GLN A 769 10.11 -28.64 -18.08
CA GLN A 769 10.20 -27.37 -17.31
C GLN A 769 11.59 -26.77 -17.49
N THR A 770 11.67 -25.47 -17.77
CA THR A 770 12.92 -24.75 -17.98
C THR A 770 12.85 -23.34 -17.36
N GLY A 771 14.01 -22.68 -17.20
CA GLY A 771 14.09 -21.28 -16.77
C GLY A 771 14.05 -21.08 -15.25
N VAL A 772 14.30 -22.12 -14.46
CA VAL A 772 14.23 -22.09 -12.99
C VAL A 772 15.46 -22.74 -12.36
N SER A 773 15.64 -22.55 -11.06
CA SER A 773 16.66 -23.24 -10.26
C SER A 773 16.40 -24.74 -10.14
N LYS A 774 17.41 -25.48 -9.68
CA LYS A 774 17.33 -26.94 -9.51
C LYS A 774 16.29 -27.38 -8.47
N ASP A 775 16.01 -26.52 -7.50
CA ASP A 775 15.12 -26.80 -6.36
C ASP A 775 13.69 -26.29 -6.60
N PHE A 776 13.43 -25.63 -7.74
CA PHE A 776 12.09 -25.15 -8.11
C PHE A 776 11.15 -26.31 -8.39
N VAL A 777 9.99 -26.32 -7.75
CA VAL A 777 9.00 -27.40 -7.89
C VAL A 777 7.65 -26.84 -8.32
N MET A 778 6.95 -27.52 -9.22
CA MET A 778 5.56 -27.18 -9.54
C MET A 778 4.71 -28.42 -9.84
N ILE A 779 3.46 -28.37 -9.39
CA ILE A 779 2.41 -29.34 -9.71
C ILE A 779 1.68 -28.84 -10.94
N VAL A 780 1.92 -29.48 -12.10
CA VAL A 780 1.41 -29.06 -13.39
C VAL A 780 0.19 -29.91 -13.77
N PRO A 781 -1.04 -29.34 -13.85
CA PRO A 781 -2.24 -30.07 -14.21
C PRO A 781 -2.35 -30.30 -15.71
N ILE A 782 -2.95 -31.41 -16.10
CA ILE A 782 -3.22 -31.84 -17.47
C ILE A 782 -4.73 -31.86 -17.69
N TYR A 783 -5.18 -31.30 -18.79
CA TYR A 783 -6.59 -31.19 -19.16
C TYR A 783 -6.86 -31.79 -20.55
N LEU A 784 -8.08 -32.25 -20.71
CA LEU A 784 -8.63 -32.80 -21.96
C LEU A 784 -9.92 -32.02 -22.31
N ASP A 785 -10.13 -31.71 -23.57
CA ASP A 785 -11.41 -31.19 -24.06
C ASP A 785 -11.99 -32.12 -25.12
N PHE A 786 -13.12 -32.72 -24.83
CA PHE A 786 -13.90 -33.54 -25.73
C PHE A 786 -14.97 -32.71 -26.51
N GLY A 787 -14.90 -31.38 -26.44
CA GLY A 787 -15.86 -30.48 -27.10
C GLY A 787 -16.96 -29.95 -26.13
N LYS A 788 -16.82 -30.24 -24.86
CA LYS A 788 -17.72 -29.77 -23.77
C LYS A 788 -17.01 -28.87 -22.74
N GLY A 789 -15.79 -28.42 -23.08
CA GLY A 789 -14.91 -27.69 -22.18
C GLY A 789 -13.84 -28.58 -21.52
N TRP A 790 -12.98 -27.96 -20.74
CA TRP A 790 -11.83 -28.61 -20.13
C TRP A 790 -12.23 -29.55 -19.00
N SER A 791 -11.72 -30.77 -19.06
CA SER A 791 -11.83 -31.80 -18.04
C SER A 791 -10.45 -32.17 -17.49
N TYR A 792 -10.31 -32.21 -16.17
CA TYR A 792 -9.06 -32.53 -15.51
C TYR A 792 -8.73 -34.01 -15.66
N LEU A 793 -7.53 -34.32 -16.16
CA LEU A 793 -6.99 -35.66 -16.28
C LEU A 793 -6.21 -36.08 -15.03
N GLY A 794 -5.33 -35.21 -14.58
CA GLY A 794 -4.39 -35.44 -13.48
C GLY A 794 -3.36 -34.33 -13.43
N SER A 795 -2.37 -34.48 -12.58
CA SER A 795 -1.24 -33.54 -12.47
C SER A 795 0.07 -34.29 -12.40
N ALA A 796 1.15 -33.58 -12.73
CA ALA A 796 2.50 -34.07 -12.67
C ALA A 796 3.38 -33.10 -11.89
N THR A 797 4.20 -33.61 -10.96
CA THR A 797 5.17 -32.80 -10.20
C THR A 797 6.46 -32.71 -10.99
N VAL A 798 6.92 -31.54 -11.35
CA VAL A 798 8.17 -31.25 -12.07
C VAL A 798 9.13 -30.52 -11.16
N VAL A 799 10.39 -30.97 -11.11
CA VAL A 799 11.44 -30.41 -10.25
C VAL A 799 12.59 -29.90 -11.09
N GLY A 800 12.99 -28.65 -10.88
CA GLY A 800 14.09 -28.01 -11.59
C GLY A 800 13.91 -27.96 -13.10
N ASN A 801 14.98 -27.76 -13.84
CA ASN A 801 14.98 -27.86 -15.31
C ASN A 801 15.02 -29.33 -15.72
N SER A 802 13.84 -29.94 -15.85
CA SER A 802 13.72 -31.38 -16.12
C SER A 802 12.55 -31.70 -17.03
N THR A 803 12.54 -32.95 -17.52
CA THR A 803 11.46 -33.50 -18.34
C THR A 803 10.87 -34.73 -17.67
N ILE A 804 9.55 -34.74 -17.50
CA ILE A 804 8.82 -35.91 -17.01
C ILE A 804 7.99 -36.51 -18.11
N GLU A 805 7.77 -37.83 -18.03
CA GLU A 805 6.99 -38.56 -19.01
C GLU A 805 5.59 -38.89 -18.49
N VAL A 806 4.60 -38.64 -19.34
CA VAL A 806 3.21 -39.09 -19.17
C VAL A 806 3.00 -40.27 -20.07
N LYS A 807 2.81 -41.46 -19.52
CA LYS A 807 2.79 -42.71 -20.32
C LYS A 807 1.51 -43.50 -20.16
N ASN A 808 1.05 -44.06 -21.26
CA ASN A 808 -0.02 -45.06 -21.34
C ASN A 808 -1.33 -44.66 -20.67
N ILE A 809 -1.71 -43.39 -20.76
CA ILE A 809 -2.98 -42.93 -20.22
C ILE A 809 -4.11 -43.35 -21.17
N SER A 810 -4.97 -44.25 -20.67
CA SER A 810 -6.11 -44.74 -21.44
C SER A 810 -7.28 -43.74 -21.35
N LEU A 811 -7.75 -43.29 -22.51
CA LEU A 811 -8.86 -42.33 -22.65
C LEU A 811 -10.09 -43.04 -23.24
N PRO A 812 -11.32 -42.61 -22.86
CA PRO A 812 -12.53 -43.23 -23.39
C PRO A 812 -12.76 -42.97 -24.88
N GLU A 813 -12.34 -41.78 -25.37
CA GLU A 813 -12.45 -41.33 -26.75
C GLU A 813 -11.30 -40.38 -27.10
N VAL A 814 -11.19 -39.97 -28.34
CA VAL A 814 -10.16 -39.02 -28.82
C VAL A 814 -10.56 -37.61 -28.36
N PRO A 815 -9.73 -36.95 -27.56
CA PRO A 815 -9.99 -35.56 -27.18
C PRO A 815 -9.77 -34.61 -28.37
N LYS A 816 -10.55 -33.52 -28.45
CA LYS A 816 -10.36 -32.45 -29.43
C LYS A 816 -9.13 -31.60 -29.11
N LYS A 817 -8.82 -31.45 -27.83
CA LYS A 817 -7.67 -30.67 -27.33
C LYS A 817 -7.08 -31.36 -26.11
N VAL A 818 -5.77 -31.27 -25.97
CA VAL A 818 -5.03 -31.66 -24.77
C VAL A 818 -4.11 -30.51 -24.41
N ALA A 819 -4.09 -30.09 -23.16
CA ALA A 819 -3.22 -28.98 -22.68
C ALA A 819 -2.82 -29.18 -21.22
N ILE A 820 -1.69 -28.64 -20.86
CA ILE A 820 -1.34 -28.36 -19.45
C ILE A 820 -1.80 -26.96 -19.06
N ALA A 821 -2.14 -26.78 -17.80
CA ALA A 821 -2.52 -25.50 -17.21
C ALA A 821 -3.59 -24.73 -18.02
N ALA A 822 -4.58 -25.44 -18.58
CA ALA A 822 -5.59 -24.89 -19.48
C ALA A 822 -6.50 -23.83 -18.83
N LEU A 823 -6.61 -23.82 -17.50
CA LEU A 823 -7.37 -22.84 -16.73
C LEU A 823 -6.47 -21.73 -16.16
N GLN A 824 -5.27 -21.56 -16.70
CA GLN A 824 -4.24 -20.62 -16.24
C GLN A 824 -3.86 -20.84 -14.76
N ASP A 825 -3.96 -22.04 -14.29
CA ASP A 825 -3.73 -22.50 -12.93
C ASP A 825 -2.26 -22.74 -12.57
N VAL A 826 -1.35 -22.39 -13.47
CA VAL A 826 0.10 -22.29 -13.25
C VAL A 826 0.61 -21.01 -13.89
N LEU A 827 1.23 -20.16 -13.09
CA LEU A 827 1.91 -18.97 -13.61
C LEU A 827 3.22 -19.37 -14.29
N ALA A 828 3.39 -19.01 -15.55
CA ALA A 828 4.57 -19.35 -16.33
C ALA A 828 4.90 -18.27 -17.37
N ALA A 829 6.18 -18.12 -17.69
CA ALA A 829 6.65 -17.25 -18.76
C ALA A 829 6.12 -17.71 -20.12
N LYS A 830 6.05 -19.01 -20.32
CA LYS A 830 5.57 -19.64 -21.56
C LYS A 830 4.95 -21.00 -21.29
N ILE A 831 3.84 -21.31 -21.95
CA ILE A 831 3.23 -22.63 -21.97
C ILE A 831 2.99 -23.02 -23.42
N GLU A 832 3.58 -24.12 -23.87
CA GLU A 832 3.41 -24.67 -25.22
C GLU A 832 2.81 -26.07 -25.15
N ASN A 833 1.76 -26.34 -25.92
CA ASN A 833 1.13 -27.64 -26.08
C ASN A 833 1.22 -28.05 -27.54
N THR A 834 1.90 -29.17 -27.84
CA THR A 834 2.16 -29.62 -29.20
C THR A 834 1.82 -31.10 -29.35
N GLN A 835 0.88 -31.41 -30.25
CA GLN A 835 0.64 -32.78 -30.67
C GLN A 835 1.69 -33.19 -31.72
N LEU A 836 2.33 -34.34 -31.55
CA LEU A 836 3.29 -34.95 -32.49
C LEU A 836 2.62 -35.87 -33.48
#